data_22fec5442f0eb3fa6fc03892f1d3cd08
#
_entry.id   22fec5442f0eb3fa6fc03892f1d3cd08
#
_cell.length_a   1.000
_cell.length_b   1.000
_cell.length_c   1.000
_cell.angle_alpha   90.00
_cell.angle_beta   90.00
_cell.angle_gamma   90.00
#
_symmetry.space_group_name_H-M   'P 1'
#
loop_
_entity.id
_entity.type
_entity.pdbx_description
1 polymer ?
#
loop_
_entity_poly.entity_id
_entity_poly.type
_entity_poly.pdbx_seq_one_letter_code
_entity_poly.pdbx_strand_id
1 'polypeptide(L)'
;AELSDRVEYRSIGQTEFGREQPLLVITAPKNFPELARYQEISRKLGRAEITEAEAKALSSQGKPIVWIDGGLHANEVVGAQQLIETLYELASKNDAETLRILDEVIILLVHVNPDGMEIMSDWYMRPEDKTKRNKNIPVLYQKYVGHDNNRDFFMNNMKESTNISMQQYVEWMPQIIYNHHQSGPAGTVVAGPPYRDPFNHVFDPLIITGLDAVGAAMINRLHQEDKPGFARLDGSVFSTWWNGGLRTTPYYHNMIGILTEIVGDPSPYAIPLVPDRLIPNNGNPFPVTPGPWPFRRSIEYSVSMNYAILNHAVRHGDELLYNFYLMGKKSIDRGNTDTWTRYPKYAQDIQKVYDATTKKKAADDEEEAYFGNRSGIPLAFYDSVYADPEKRDPRGYILSADQADFPTAVKFLNALLKSGILVHRATSDFTVGGKNYPKGSYIVKTAQAFRPHVIDMFEPQDHPNDFQYPGGPPVRPYDAAGWTLAFQMGIEADRIMEGFDGPFEAVVYGQLLAPEGSSLPASGAGYFLDPRVNDSFTAVNDLLKGKVKVYRTQSASGSIPAGAFYVPAAGKKILEQAARAYGLAPSAAKGMPAGAKEIKPARIGLYDYYGGSMPSGWTRWIMEQFHFDFAQVFPMEIDGGNLAEKYDVLLFIGPGMPGAGGGYGAGAQPKKEDIPAKYHHMLGRLTVDKSIPQLKKFLEGGGQILTAGAATALASHLGLPVSNALVEIVNGKERSLTGDKYYIPGSVLEMQVDTAASINYGMGPKADIMFSNSPVFRLSPEAGNLGIKPLAWFGTTAPLRSGWAWGQNYLKQGVTAFEAQVGKGKLYAFGPEITFRGQAHGTFKMLFNGLYK
;
A
#
# COMPACT_ATOMS: atom_id res chain seq x y z
N ALA A 1 22.32 23.65 -10.15
CA ALA A 1 21.62 24.93 -10.11
C ALA A 1 22.55 26.13 -10.17
N GLU A 2 23.59 26.21 -9.33
CA GLU A 2 24.51 27.38 -9.31
C GLU A 2 25.25 27.66 -10.64
N LEU A 3 25.43 26.64 -11.47
CA LEU A 3 26.17 26.74 -12.74
C LEU A 3 25.28 26.87 -13.98
N SER A 4 23.96 26.90 -13.83
CA SER A 4 23.02 26.98 -14.96
C SER A 4 21.80 27.82 -14.60
N ASP A 5 21.42 28.73 -15.49
CA ASP A 5 20.21 29.54 -15.38
C ASP A 5 18.93 28.80 -15.81
N ARG A 6 19.05 27.51 -16.21
CA ARG A 6 17.95 26.63 -16.59
C ARG A 6 17.45 25.75 -15.44
N VAL A 7 18.07 25.81 -14.26
CA VAL A 7 17.85 24.86 -13.16
C VAL A 7 17.66 25.60 -11.84
N GLU A 8 16.54 25.35 -11.18
CA GLU A 8 16.28 25.79 -9.81
C GLU A 8 16.20 24.58 -8.88
N TYR A 9 16.93 24.63 -7.75
CA TYR A 9 16.86 23.62 -6.68
C TYR A 9 15.79 23.98 -5.66
N ARG A 10 15.00 22.98 -5.26
CA ARG A 10 14.04 23.07 -4.14
C ARG A 10 14.19 21.86 -3.24
N SER A 11 14.09 22.07 -1.93
CA SER A 11 13.88 20.98 -0.97
C SER A 11 12.38 20.77 -0.80
N ILE A 12 11.89 19.55 -0.99
CA ILE A 12 10.47 19.21 -0.83
C ILE A 12 10.15 18.62 0.55
N GLY A 13 11.13 18.55 1.42
CA GLY A 13 11.02 18.07 2.79
C GLY A 13 12.21 17.21 3.20
N GLN A 14 12.08 16.60 4.38
CA GLN A 14 13.10 15.69 4.90
C GLN A 14 12.67 14.23 4.73
N THR A 15 13.66 13.36 4.56
CA THR A 15 13.52 11.90 4.57
C THR A 15 13.40 11.37 6.00
N GLU A 16 13.17 10.04 6.14
CA GLU A 16 13.12 9.40 7.47
C GLU A 16 14.46 9.42 8.22
N PHE A 17 15.60 9.54 7.54
CA PHE A 17 16.90 9.78 8.18
C PHE A 17 17.27 11.26 8.30
N GLY A 18 16.36 12.17 7.91
CA GLY A 18 16.54 13.61 8.07
C GLY A 18 17.37 14.29 6.98
N ARG A 19 17.60 13.64 5.84
CA ARG A 19 18.19 14.28 4.65
C ARG A 19 17.17 15.12 3.90
N GLU A 20 17.61 16.13 3.19
CA GLU A 20 16.76 16.84 2.27
C GLU A 20 16.39 15.95 1.07
N GLN A 21 15.13 16.00 0.65
CA GLN A 21 14.66 15.36 -0.55
C GLN A 21 14.64 16.41 -1.68
N PRO A 22 15.49 16.25 -2.72
CA PRO A 22 15.67 17.26 -3.74
C PRO A 22 14.62 17.17 -4.84
N LEU A 23 14.19 18.34 -5.30
CA LEU A 23 13.46 18.55 -6.53
C LEU A 23 14.18 19.62 -7.35
N LEU A 24 14.44 19.35 -8.62
CA LEU A 24 14.98 20.32 -9.56
C LEU A 24 13.89 20.74 -10.54
N VAL A 25 13.63 22.04 -10.62
CA VAL A 25 12.78 22.62 -11.65
C VAL A 25 13.68 23.02 -12.83
N ILE A 26 13.42 22.46 -14.00
CA ILE A 26 14.23 22.67 -15.19
C ILE A 26 13.33 23.21 -16.30
N THR A 27 13.71 24.36 -16.86
CA THR A 27 12.99 25.03 -17.95
C THR A 27 13.85 26.14 -18.53
N ALA A 28 13.40 26.81 -19.59
CA ALA A 28 14.11 27.98 -20.14
C ALA A 28 14.13 29.14 -19.14
N PRO A 29 15.21 29.95 -19.08
CA PRO A 29 15.34 31.06 -18.14
C PRO A 29 14.17 32.04 -18.16
N LYS A 30 13.58 32.28 -19.31
CA LYS A 30 12.39 33.14 -19.46
C LYS A 30 11.13 32.63 -18.77
N ASN A 31 11.04 31.33 -18.46
CA ASN A 31 9.88 30.73 -17.83
C ASN A 31 9.91 30.85 -16.29
N PHE A 32 11.08 31.04 -15.66
CA PHE A 32 11.19 31.12 -14.21
C PHE A 32 10.35 32.24 -13.57
N PRO A 33 10.31 33.47 -14.14
CA PRO A 33 9.45 34.51 -13.59
C PRO A 33 7.95 34.18 -13.63
N GLU A 34 7.54 33.28 -14.54
CA GLU A 34 6.15 32.87 -14.74
C GLU A 34 5.79 31.52 -14.06
N LEU A 35 6.72 30.88 -13.35
CA LEU A 35 6.49 29.54 -12.76
C LEU A 35 5.25 29.48 -11.89
N ALA A 36 5.03 30.46 -11.03
CA ALA A 36 3.85 30.51 -10.16
C ALA A 36 2.55 30.56 -10.98
N ARG A 37 2.55 31.23 -12.13
CA ARG A 37 1.41 31.27 -13.04
C ARG A 37 1.19 29.92 -13.71
N TYR A 38 2.23 29.25 -14.21
CA TYR A 38 2.09 27.92 -14.84
C TYR A 38 1.62 26.89 -13.83
N GLN A 39 2.14 26.94 -12.62
CA GLN A 39 1.71 26.09 -11.52
C GLN A 39 0.23 26.33 -11.16
N GLU A 40 -0.22 27.57 -11.11
CA GLU A 40 -1.62 27.91 -10.84
C GLU A 40 -2.55 27.48 -11.98
N ILE A 41 -2.13 27.60 -13.24
CA ILE A 41 -2.88 27.08 -14.40
C ILE A 41 -3.07 25.56 -14.24
N SER A 42 -1.99 24.82 -13.95
CA SER A 42 -2.09 23.36 -13.77
C SER A 42 -3.05 22.99 -12.64
N ARG A 43 -2.99 23.70 -11.49
CA ARG A 43 -3.91 23.48 -10.36
C ARG A 43 -5.37 23.75 -10.73
N LYS A 44 -5.67 24.86 -11.42
CA LYS A 44 -7.03 25.19 -11.87
C LYS A 44 -7.58 24.14 -12.82
N LEU A 45 -6.77 23.71 -13.79
CA LEU A 45 -7.15 22.66 -14.74
C LEU A 45 -7.35 21.32 -14.03
N GLY A 46 -6.44 20.93 -13.13
CA GLY A 46 -6.51 19.66 -12.41
C GLY A 46 -7.68 19.57 -11.44
N ARG A 47 -8.07 20.67 -10.80
CA ARG A 47 -9.25 20.72 -9.92
C ARG A 47 -10.56 20.84 -10.69
N ALA A 48 -10.50 21.30 -11.94
CA ALA A 48 -11.63 21.40 -12.88
C ALA A 48 -12.86 22.18 -12.34
N GLU A 49 -12.64 23.13 -11.44
CA GLU A 49 -13.68 23.99 -10.84
C GLU A 49 -13.93 25.28 -11.63
N ILE A 50 -13.56 25.28 -12.91
CA ILE A 50 -13.64 26.39 -13.85
C ILE A 50 -14.55 26.02 -15.04
N THR A 51 -14.92 27.02 -15.84
CA THR A 51 -15.72 26.80 -17.05
C THR A 51 -14.88 26.17 -18.18
N GLU A 52 -15.53 25.50 -19.11
CA GLU A 52 -14.85 24.91 -20.27
C GLU A 52 -14.14 25.97 -21.14
N ALA A 53 -14.75 27.14 -21.30
CA ALA A 53 -14.15 28.26 -22.05
C ALA A 53 -12.86 28.78 -21.37
N GLU A 54 -12.86 28.89 -20.05
CA GLU A 54 -11.70 29.25 -19.26
C GLU A 54 -10.62 28.17 -19.34
N ALA A 55 -11.02 26.89 -19.26
CA ALA A 55 -10.09 25.77 -19.36
C ALA A 55 -9.37 25.74 -20.73
N LYS A 56 -10.10 25.94 -21.84
CA LYS A 56 -9.50 26.05 -23.17
C LYS A 56 -8.50 27.23 -23.27
N ALA A 57 -8.87 28.38 -22.71
CA ALA A 57 -7.98 29.54 -22.70
C ALA A 57 -6.72 29.29 -21.84
N LEU A 58 -6.87 28.67 -20.67
CA LEU A 58 -5.74 28.36 -19.80
C LEU A 58 -4.84 27.26 -20.37
N SER A 59 -5.39 26.26 -21.05
CA SER A 59 -4.61 25.20 -21.69
C SER A 59 -3.65 25.76 -22.75
N SER A 60 -4.10 26.73 -23.56
CA SER A 60 -3.23 27.40 -24.56
C SER A 60 -2.24 28.40 -23.97
N GLN A 61 -2.40 28.81 -22.71
CA GLN A 61 -1.51 29.73 -22.01
C GLN A 61 -0.55 29.03 -21.04
N GLY A 62 -0.88 27.80 -20.68
CA GLY A 62 -0.12 26.99 -19.77
C GLY A 62 1.10 26.34 -20.43
N LYS A 63 1.90 25.68 -19.63
CA LYS A 63 2.94 24.77 -20.11
C LYS A 63 2.73 23.41 -19.42
N PRO A 64 2.83 22.31 -20.16
CA PRO A 64 2.74 20.98 -19.55
C PRO A 64 3.86 20.80 -18.54
N ILE A 65 3.51 20.20 -17.41
CA ILE A 65 4.44 19.87 -16.34
C ILE A 65 4.72 18.36 -16.42
N VAL A 66 5.99 18.01 -16.53
CA VAL A 66 6.45 16.62 -16.62
C VAL A 66 7.35 16.31 -15.43
N TRP A 67 6.93 15.34 -14.63
CA TRP A 67 7.71 14.78 -13.52
C TRP A 67 8.53 13.59 -14.00
N ILE A 68 9.84 13.63 -13.77
CA ILE A 68 10.75 12.51 -14.03
C ILE A 68 11.48 12.19 -12.75
N ASP A 69 11.43 10.94 -12.31
CA ASP A 69 12.11 10.54 -11.10
C ASP A 69 12.95 9.28 -11.28
N GLY A 70 13.73 8.97 -10.24
CA GLY A 70 14.51 7.75 -10.14
C GLY A 70 15.06 7.55 -8.74
N GLY A 71 15.67 6.40 -8.53
CA GLY A 71 16.28 6.05 -7.24
C GLY A 71 15.27 5.77 -6.13
N LEU A 72 14.01 5.49 -6.42
CA LEU A 72 13.02 5.03 -5.46
C LEU A 72 13.48 3.75 -4.78
N HIS A 73 13.78 2.72 -5.56
CA HIS A 73 14.47 1.54 -5.09
C HIS A 73 15.99 1.75 -5.25
N ALA A 74 16.71 1.90 -4.17
CA ALA A 74 18.10 2.32 -4.21
C ALA A 74 19.05 1.29 -4.85
N ASN A 75 18.67 0.00 -4.87
CA ASN A 75 19.42 -1.05 -5.56
C ASN A 75 19.21 -1.06 -7.08
N GLU A 76 18.29 -0.24 -7.58
CA GLU A 76 17.98 -0.01 -9.00
C GLU A 76 18.75 1.22 -9.51
N VAL A 77 20.06 1.09 -9.55
CA VAL A 77 20.98 2.23 -9.67
C VAL A 77 20.92 2.97 -11.00
N VAL A 78 20.40 2.36 -12.08
CA VAL A 78 20.20 3.05 -13.37
C VAL A 78 19.28 4.26 -13.20
N GLY A 79 18.21 4.11 -12.41
CA GLY A 79 17.26 5.20 -12.16
C GLY A 79 17.90 6.45 -11.57
N ALA A 80 18.83 6.30 -10.62
CA ALA A 80 19.57 7.43 -10.04
C ALA A 80 20.62 8.00 -11.02
N GLN A 81 21.33 7.14 -11.76
CA GLN A 81 22.39 7.58 -12.68
C GLN A 81 21.84 8.32 -13.91
N GLN A 82 20.68 7.90 -14.44
CA GLN A 82 20.05 8.59 -15.55
C GLN A 82 19.57 10.00 -15.18
N LEU A 83 19.22 10.26 -13.91
CA LEU A 83 18.85 11.62 -13.47
C LEU A 83 20.03 12.58 -13.61
N ILE A 84 21.23 12.14 -13.25
CA ILE A 84 22.45 12.96 -13.35
C ILE A 84 22.73 13.29 -14.82
N GLU A 85 22.64 12.30 -15.71
CA GLU A 85 22.88 12.49 -17.13
C GLU A 85 21.80 13.39 -17.77
N THR A 86 20.52 13.15 -17.43
CA THR A 86 19.40 13.96 -17.90
C THR A 86 19.55 15.42 -17.47
N LEU A 87 19.93 15.65 -16.20
CA LEU A 87 20.19 16.99 -15.69
C LEU A 87 21.32 17.66 -16.47
N TYR A 88 22.44 16.94 -16.68
CA TYR A 88 23.58 17.47 -17.40
C TYR A 88 23.21 17.87 -18.83
N GLU A 89 22.50 17.02 -19.53
CA GLU A 89 22.06 17.30 -20.90
C GLU A 89 21.13 18.51 -20.99
N LEU A 90 20.08 18.55 -20.18
CA LEU A 90 19.13 19.66 -20.18
C LEU A 90 19.76 20.98 -19.74
N ALA A 91 20.74 20.95 -18.83
CA ALA A 91 21.42 22.16 -18.36
C ALA A 91 22.46 22.70 -19.34
N SER A 92 23.06 21.85 -20.21
CA SER A 92 24.23 22.22 -21.00
C SER A 92 24.03 22.20 -22.52
N LYS A 93 23.15 21.33 -23.04
CA LYS A 93 22.93 21.23 -24.51
C LYS A 93 22.19 22.44 -25.08
N ASN A 94 22.58 22.83 -26.30
CA ASN A 94 22.02 23.97 -27.04
C ASN A 94 21.50 23.56 -28.43
N ASP A 95 21.26 22.30 -28.68
CA ASP A 95 20.59 21.81 -29.87
C ASP A 95 19.12 22.23 -29.91
N ALA A 96 18.54 22.23 -31.10
CA ALA A 96 17.19 22.73 -31.34
C ALA A 96 16.11 21.91 -30.56
N GLU A 97 16.35 20.61 -30.35
CA GLU A 97 15.42 19.75 -29.59
C GLU A 97 15.40 20.16 -28.12
N THR A 98 16.58 20.25 -27.50
CA THR A 98 16.70 20.59 -26.07
C THR A 98 16.16 21.99 -25.81
N LEU A 99 16.50 22.98 -26.63
CA LEU A 99 16.02 24.34 -26.43
C LEU A 99 14.51 24.47 -26.58
N ARG A 100 13.89 23.74 -27.53
CA ARG A 100 12.44 23.69 -27.69
C ARG A 100 11.75 23.03 -26.48
N ILE A 101 12.31 21.94 -25.96
CA ILE A 101 11.79 21.27 -24.75
C ILE A 101 11.80 22.25 -23.57
N LEU A 102 12.92 22.91 -23.32
CA LEU A 102 13.05 23.87 -22.24
C LEU A 102 12.09 25.05 -22.39
N ASP A 103 11.83 25.46 -23.62
CA ASP A 103 10.91 26.56 -23.92
C ASP A 103 9.46 26.22 -23.56
N GLU A 104 9.01 25.00 -23.85
CA GLU A 104 7.61 24.63 -23.83
C GLU A 104 7.20 23.77 -22.62
N VAL A 105 8.14 23.20 -21.87
CA VAL A 105 7.84 22.27 -20.78
C VAL A 105 8.45 22.74 -19.47
N ILE A 106 7.72 22.55 -18.38
CA ILE A 106 8.27 22.61 -16.99
C ILE A 106 8.62 21.19 -16.57
N ILE A 107 9.89 20.93 -16.34
CA ILE A 107 10.40 19.60 -15.97
C ILE A 107 10.69 19.59 -14.48
N LEU A 108 10.13 18.59 -13.77
CA LEU A 108 10.38 18.33 -12.36
C LEU A 108 11.24 17.06 -12.27
N LEU A 109 12.51 17.22 -11.94
CA LEU A 109 13.46 16.10 -11.83
C LEU A 109 13.70 15.79 -10.37
N VAL A 110 13.42 14.53 -9.93
CA VAL A 110 13.36 14.18 -8.51
C VAL A 110 14.14 12.91 -8.20
N HIS A 111 14.99 12.97 -7.17
CA HIS A 111 15.55 11.77 -6.56
C HIS A 111 14.69 11.34 -5.37
N VAL A 112 14.03 10.19 -5.49
CA VAL A 112 12.95 9.80 -4.58
C VAL A 112 13.46 9.35 -3.21
N ASN A 113 14.57 8.61 -3.16
CA ASN A 113 15.10 8.00 -1.92
C ASN A 113 16.59 8.34 -1.71
N PRO A 114 16.90 9.57 -1.29
CA PRO A 114 18.29 9.99 -1.03
C PRO A 114 18.98 9.15 0.05
N ASP A 115 18.25 8.70 1.08
CA ASP A 115 18.78 7.84 2.14
C ASP A 115 19.30 6.52 1.58
N GLY A 116 18.47 5.88 0.76
CA GLY A 116 18.82 4.61 0.13
C GLY A 116 19.97 4.72 -0.86
N MET A 117 20.02 5.83 -1.62
CA MET A 117 21.14 6.08 -2.54
C MET A 117 22.46 6.11 -1.80
N GLU A 118 22.54 6.82 -0.68
CA GLU A 118 23.78 6.93 0.09
C GLU A 118 24.17 5.59 0.72
N ILE A 119 23.21 4.89 1.35
CA ILE A 119 23.43 3.54 1.89
C ILE A 119 23.97 2.60 0.81
N MET A 120 23.39 2.63 -0.37
CA MET A 120 23.76 1.77 -1.49
C MET A 120 25.12 2.13 -2.08
N SER A 121 25.40 3.42 -2.31
CA SER A 121 26.65 3.86 -2.89
C SER A 121 27.83 3.64 -1.93
N ASP A 122 27.69 3.95 -0.65
CA ASP A 122 28.70 3.69 0.36
C ASP A 122 29.02 2.20 0.47
N TRP A 123 27.99 1.37 0.46
CA TRP A 123 28.16 -0.08 0.51
C TRP A 123 28.87 -0.62 -0.75
N TYR A 124 28.42 -0.19 -1.93
CA TYR A 124 28.98 -0.64 -3.20
C TYR A 124 30.43 -0.21 -3.37
N MET A 125 30.76 1.02 -3.00
CA MET A 125 32.12 1.60 -3.15
C MET A 125 33.08 1.18 -2.06
N ARG A 126 32.63 0.57 -0.97
CA ARG A 126 33.46 0.18 0.19
C ARG A 126 34.65 -0.74 -0.17
N PRO A 127 34.49 -1.82 -0.98
CA PRO A 127 35.63 -2.63 -1.34
C PRO A 127 36.55 -1.91 -2.34
N GLU A 128 37.83 -1.84 -2.03
CA GLU A 128 38.87 -1.33 -2.97
C GLU A 128 38.90 -2.20 -4.23
N ASP A 129 38.90 -3.51 -4.03
CA ASP A 129 38.79 -4.49 -5.11
C ASP A 129 37.40 -4.41 -5.76
N LYS A 130 37.34 -3.89 -6.99
CA LYS A 130 36.11 -3.68 -7.76
C LYS A 130 35.36 -5.01 -8.02
N THR A 131 36.05 -6.15 -8.06
CA THR A 131 35.44 -7.46 -8.29
C THR A 131 34.62 -7.96 -7.09
N LYS A 132 34.83 -7.40 -5.90
CA LYS A 132 34.11 -7.71 -4.67
C LYS A 132 32.91 -6.78 -4.41
N ARG A 133 32.73 -5.76 -5.25
CA ARG A 133 31.61 -4.83 -5.12
C ARG A 133 30.29 -5.53 -5.40
N ASN A 134 29.30 -5.24 -4.57
CA ASN A 134 27.96 -5.82 -4.69
C ASN A 134 26.91 -4.90 -4.05
N LYS A 135 25.62 -5.15 -4.37
CA LYS A 135 24.47 -4.40 -3.87
C LYS A 135 23.76 -5.06 -2.66
N ASN A 136 24.37 -6.08 -2.03
CA ASN A 136 23.77 -6.85 -0.94
C ASN A 136 23.95 -6.13 0.41
N ILE A 137 23.26 -5.03 0.59
CA ILE A 137 23.29 -4.22 1.81
C ILE A 137 22.73 -4.97 3.02
N PRO A 138 23.23 -4.69 4.24
CA PRO A 138 22.82 -5.40 5.46
C PRO A 138 21.47 -4.97 6.04
N VAL A 139 20.91 -3.86 5.58
CA VAL A 139 19.68 -3.24 6.07
C VAL A 139 18.75 -2.90 4.93
N LEU A 140 17.50 -2.58 5.23
CA LEU A 140 16.58 -2.02 4.25
C LEU A 140 17.09 -0.66 3.76
N TYR A 141 16.98 -0.38 2.45
CA TYR A 141 17.45 0.88 1.87
C TYR A 141 16.50 2.07 2.07
N GLN A 142 15.30 1.84 2.58
CA GLN A 142 14.48 2.85 3.22
C GLN A 142 14.34 2.42 4.69
N LYS A 143 14.39 3.36 5.61
CA LYS A 143 14.55 3.13 7.06
C LYS A 143 13.67 2.01 7.63
N TYR A 144 12.43 1.91 7.17
CA TYR A 144 11.46 0.93 7.66
C TYR A 144 11.04 -0.10 6.61
N VAL A 145 10.81 0.34 5.36
CA VAL A 145 9.98 -0.41 4.43
C VAL A 145 10.73 -0.97 3.22
N GLY A 146 11.97 -0.58 3.01
CA GLY A 146 12.79 -1.08 1.90
C GLY A 146 12.08 -0.91 0.56
N HIS A 147 11.87 -2.03 -0.18
CA HIS A 147 11.18 -2.05 -1.47
C HIS A 147 9.70 -1.60 -1.39
N ASP A 148 9.07 -1.73 -0.23
CA ASP A 148 7.69 -1.28 -0.03
C ASP A 148 7.54 0.25 0.07
N ASN A 149 8.63 1.03 -0.12
CA ASN A 149 8.50 2.46 -0.33
C ASN A 149 7.69 2.79 -1.60
N ASN A 150 7.65 1.87 -2.60
CA ASN A 150 6.72 1.92 -3.74
C ASN A 150 5.39 1.18 -3.46
N ARG A 151 4.91 1.21 -2.23
CA ARG A 151 3.60 0.66 -1.80
C ARG A 151 2.85 1.64 -0.90
N ASP A 152 3.41 2.84 -0.68
CA ASP A 152 2.95 3.80 0.32
C ASP A 152 2.27 5.05 -0.26
N PHE A 153 2.07 5.13 -1.60
CA PHE A 153 1.64 6.35 -2.27
C PHE A 153 0.14 6.69 -2.16
N PHE A 154 -0.67 5.89 -1.48
CA PHE A 154 -2.03 6.28 -1.10
C PHE A 154 -2.19 6.46 0.41
N MET A 155 -1.44 5.71 1.23
CA MET A 155 -1.45 5.88 2.69
C MET A 155 -0.52 7.00 3.13
N ASN A 156 0.63 7.15 2.44
CA ASN A 156 1.62 8.19 2.72
C ASN A 156 2.09 8.18 4.19
N ASN A 157 2.49 7.00 4.67
CA ASN A 157 3.02 6.81 6.02
C ASN A 157 4.46 7.34 6.15
N MET A 158 5.27 7.16 5.09
CA MET A 158 6.68 7.60 5.09
C MET A 158 6.77 9.07 4.69
N LYS A 159 7.83 9.74 5.15
CA LYS A 159 8.07 11.15 4.82
C LYS A 159 8.28 11.34 3.32
N GLU A 160 9.08 10.45 2.70
CA GLU A 160 9.42 10.54 1.29
C GLU A 160 8.17 10.46 0.39
N SER A 161 7.27 9.51 0.64
CA SER A 161 6.02 9.38 -0.12
C SER A 161 5.07 10.55 0.17
N THR A 162 5.00 11.02 1.42
CA THR A 162 4.22 12.22 1.78
C THR A 162 4.71 13.45 1.03
N ASN A 163 6.03 13.71 1.04
CA ASN A 163 6.61 14.85 0.34
C ASN A 163 6.29 14.83 -1.16
N ILE A 164 6.42 13.67 -1.80
CA ILE A 164 6.15 13.51 -3.24
C ILE A 164 4.67 13.67 -3.53
N SER A 165 3.78 13.03 -2.79
CA SER A 165 2.33 13.13 -3.02
C SER A 165 1.84 14.56 -2.86
N MET A 166 2.35 15.32 -1.90
CA MET A 166 2.05 16.74 -1.76
C MET A 166 2.48 17.56 -2.98
N GLN A 167 3.66 17.26 -3.55
CA GLN A 167 4.10 17.93 -4.77
C GLN A 167 3.23 17.56 -5.98
N GLN A 168 2.92 16.27 -6.12
CA GLN A 168 2.19 15.76 -7.29
C GLN A 168 0.71 16.12 -7.28
N TYR A 169 0.03 16.10 -6.12
CA TYR A 169 -1.43 16.20 -6.05
C TYR A 169 -1.95 17.51 -5.45
N VAL A 170 -1.09 18.30 -4.83
CA VAL A 170 -1.47 19.59 -4.22
C VAL A 170 -0.77 20.76 -4.89
N GLU A 171 0.57 20.66 -5.07
CA GLU A 171 1.40 21.80 -5.48
C GLU A 171 1.53 21.93 -6.99
N TRP A 172 2.02 20.92 -7.70
CA TRP A 172 2.38 21.02 -9.12
C TRP A 172 1.35 20.44 -10.07
N MET A 173 0.71 19.35 -9.71
CA MET A 173 -0.27 18.63 -10.54
C MET A 173 0.23 18.35 -11.96
N PRO A 174 1.34 17.59 -12.13
CA PRO A 174 1.92 17.32 -13.45
C PRO A 174 0.99 16.46 -14.31
N GLN A 175 1.02 16.67 -15.63
CA GLN A 175 0.21 15.88 -16.56
C GLN A 175 0.84 14.51 -16.84
N ILE A 176 2.17 14.41 -16.77
CA ILE A 176 2.91 13.16 -16.96
C ILE A 176 3.85 12.95 -15.76
N ILE A 177 3.82 11.75 -15.20
CA ILE A 177 4.71 11.31 -14.12
C ILE A 177 5.46 10.07 -14.60
N TYR A 178 6.78 10.17 -14.71
CA TYR A 178 7.64 9.11 -15.20
C TYR A 178 8.57 8.59 -14.11
N ASN A 179 8.31 7.37 -13.66
CA ASN A 179 9.05 6.66 -12.61
C ASN A 179 9.99 5.61 -13.22
N HIS A 180 11.29 5.78 -13.00
CA HIS A 180 12.32 4.86 -13.49
C HIS A 180 12.62 3.74 -12.50
N HIS A 181 12.52 2.48 -12.98
CA HIS A 181 12.82 1.26 -12.26
C HIS A 181 13.81 0.34 -13.01
N GLN A 182 14.20 -0.71 -12.32
CA GLN A 182 15.10 -1.77 -12.75
C GLN A 182 14.71 -3.06 -11.99
N SER A 183 14.55 -4.24 -12.61
CA SER A 183 15.07 -4.70 -13.87
C SER A 183 13.94 -5.23 -14.78
N GLY A 184 14.13 -5.10 -16.07
CA GLY A 184 13.20 -5.57 -17.11
C GLY A 184 13.10 -7.09 -17.23
N PRO A 185 12.12 -7.59 -18.04
CA PRO A 185 11.97 -9.02 -18.29
C PRO A 185 13.22 -9.64 -18.94
N ALA A 186 13.55 -10.86 -18.57
CA ALA A 186 14.67 -11.60 -19.15
C ALA A 186 14.55 -11.67 -20.69
N GLY A 187 15.66 -11.43 -21.39
CA GLY A 187 15.70 -11.43 -22.86
C GLY A 187 15.19 -10.14 -23.51
N THR A 188 14.96 -9.06 -22.71
CA THR A 188 14.60 -7.73 -23.19
C THR A 188 15.55 -6.69 -22.61
N VAL A 189 15.42 -5.42 -23.02
CA VAL A 189 16.18 -4.30 -22.44
C VAL A 189 15.34 -3.52 -21.45
N VAL A 190 14.11 -3.20 -21.82
CA VAL A 190 13.23 -2.37 -21.01
C VAL A 190 11.77 -2.82 -21.18
N ALA A 191 11.00 -2.75 -20.10
CA ALA A 191 9.55 -2.86 -20.14
C ALA A 191 8.91 -1.50 -19.82
N GLY A 192 7.81 -1.19 -20.49
CA GLY A 192 7.09 0.06 -20.29
C GLY A 192 5.71 0.06 -20.91
N PRO A 193 5.04 1.24 -20.99
CA PRO A 193 3.69 1.36 -21.52
C PRO A 193 3.64 1.02 -23.05
N PRO A 194 2.45 0.64 -23.56
CA PRO A 194 1.24 0.34 -22.82
C PRO A 194 1.34 -0.97 -22.00
N TYR A 195 0.54 -1.04 -20.93
CA TYR A 195 0.56 -2.18 -20.01
C TYR A 195 -0.55 -3.18 -20.34
N ARG A 196 -0.43 -4.42 -19.79
CA ARG A 196 -1.44 -5.45 -19.96
C ARG A 196 -2.70 -5.18 -19.12
N ASP A 197 -3.78 -5.85 -19.45
CA ASP A 197 -4.95 -5.93 -18.59
C ASP A 197 -4.67 -6.65 -17.24
N PRO A 198 -5.50 -6.43 -16.21
CA PRO A 198 -6.61 -5.49 -16.19
C PRO A 198 -6.20 -4.06 -15.86
N PHE A 199 -6.99 -3.08 -16.29
CA PHE A 199 -6.95 -1.73 -15.73
C PHE A 199 -8.11 -1.52 -14.74
N ASN A 200 -7.99 -0.54 -13.85
CA ASN A 200 -9.05 -0.27 -12.88
C ASN A 200 -10.23 0.47 -13.54
N HIS A 201 -11.43 0.02 -13.21
CA HIS A 201 -12.68 0.45 -13.87
C HIS A 201 -13.15 1.86 -13.47
N VAL A 202 -12.48 2.49 -12.49
CA VAL A 202 -12.81 3.86 -12.04
C VAL A 202 -12.16 4.96 -12.91
N PHE A 203 -11.19 4.60 -13.76
CA PHE A 203 -10.46 5.58 -14.59
C PHE A 203 -11.34 6.22 -15.67
N ASP A 204 -10.99 7.46 -16.04
CA ASP A 204 -11.42 8.00 -17.33
C ASP A 204 -10.65 7.29 -18.47
N PRO A 205 -11.31 6.96 -19.58
CA PRO A 205 -10.65 6.30 -20.72
C PRO A 205 -9.43 7.04 -21.26
N LEU A 206 -9.35 8.37 -21.09
CA LEU A 206 -8.20 9.18 -21.52
C LEU A 206 -6.90 8.82 -20.79
N ILE A 207 -6.97 8.16 -19.62
CA ILE A 207 -5.76 7.65 -18.96
C ILE A 207 -5.14 6.52 -19.79
N ILE A 208 -5.97 5.58 -20.26
CA ILE A 208 -5.47 4.41 -21.04
C ILE A 208 -4.93 4.87 -22.39
N THR A 209 -5.70 5.68 -23.11
CA THR A 209 -5.26 6.19 -24.44
C THR A 209 -4.07 7.14 -24.32
N GLY A 210 -3.95 7.89 -23.22
CA GLY A 210 -2.77 8.70 -22.91
C GLY A 210 -1.51 7.84 -22.67
N LEU A 211 -1.65 6.71 -21.96
CA LEU A 211 -0.57 5.73 -21.80
C LEU A 211 -0.15 5.11 -23.13
N ASP A 212 -1.10 4.81 -24.00
CA ASP A 212 -0.82 4.29 -25.35
C ASP A 212 -0.03 5.30 -26.18
N ALA A 213 -0.45 6.56 -26.18
CA ALA A 213 0.19 7.65 -26.94
C ALA A 213 1.63 7.90 -26.47
N VAL A 214 1.84 8.00 -25.15
CA VAL A 214 3.18 8.21 -24.59
C VAL A 214 4.05 6.97 -24.81
N GLY A 215 3.51 5.77 -24.62
CA GLY A 215 4.21 4.51 -24.89
C GLY A 215 4.67 4.40 -26.34
N ALA A 216 3.79 4.75 -27.28
CA ALA A 216 4.13 4.80 -28.71
C ALA A 216 5.26 5.81 -29.02
N ALA A 217 5.23 6.98 -28.38
CA ALA A 217 6.29 7.98 -28.55
C ALA A 217 7.65 7.45 -28.05
N MET A 218 7.69 6.80 -26.90
CA MET A 218 8.90 6.19 -26.34
C MET A 218 9.47 5.10 -27.25
N ILE A 219 8.65 4.17 -27.67
CA ILE A 219 9.02 3.04 -28.53
C ILE A 219 9.51 3.55 -29.87
N ASN A 220 8.80 4.49 -30.49
CA ASN A 220 9.16 5.07 -31.76
C ASN A 220 10.53 5.76 -31.71
N ARG A 221 10.83 6.52 -30.64
CA ARG A 221 12.13 7.15 -30.44
C ARG A 221 13.25 6.11 -30.36
N LEU A 222 13.07 5.07 -29.56
CA LEU A 222 14.06 3.98 -29.43
C LEU A 222 14.30 3.29 -30.79
N HIS A 223 13.24 3.00 -31.55
CA HIS A 223 13.38 2.39 -32.88
C HIS A 223 14.09 3.29 -33.87
N GLN A 224 13.83 4.61 -33.85
CA GLN A 224 14.52 5.59 -34.69
C GLN A 224 16.02 5.70 -34.35
N GLU A 225 16.38 5.42 -33.10
CA GLU A 225 17.77 5.41 -32.62
C GLU A 225 18.41 4.02 -32.69
N ASP A 226 17.77 3.05 -33.35
CA ASP A 226 18.22 1.66 -33.48
C ASP A 226 18.47 0.98 -32.11
N LYS A 227 17.58 1.24 -31.14
CA LYS A 227 17.60 0.73 -29.78
C LYS A 227 16.52 -0.33 -29.56
N PRO A 228 16.85 -1.64 -29.74
CA PRO A 228 15.90 -2.75 -29.61
C PRO A 228 15.58 -3.12 -28.16
N GLY A 229 14.61 -4.01 -27.97
CA GLY A 229 14.34 -4.72 -26.72
C GLY A 229 13.32 -4.05 -25.82
N PHE A 230 12.40 -3.20 -26.34
CA PHE A 230 11.30 -2.64 -25.55
C PHE A 230 10.13 -3.64 -25.48
N ALA A 231 9.81 -4.10 -24.26
CA ALA A 231 8.67 -4.98 -23.98
C ALA A 231 7.45 -4.17 -23.48
N ARG A 232 6.29 -4.45 -24.05
CA ARG A 232 5.02 -3.81 -23.71
C ARG A 232 3.89 -4.83 -23.63
N LEU A 233 2.70 -4.43 -23.20
CA LEU A 233 1.54 -5.30 -23.10
C LEU A 233 1.89 -6.62 -22.37
N ASP A 234 1.53 -7.76 -22.94
CA ASP A 234 1.83 -9.10 -22.42
C ASP A 234 3.34 -9.44 -22.41
N GLY A 235 4.17 -8.59 -23.01
CA GLY A 235 5.62 -8.69 -22.90
C GLY A 235 6.15 -8.43 -21.49
N SER A 236 5.34 -7.87 -20.59
CA SER A 236 5.70 -7.58 -19.21
C SER A 236 4.59 -8.00 -18.23
N VAL A 237 4.86 -7.92 -16.93
CA VAL A 237 3.92 -8.30 -15.87
C VAL A 237 3.06 -7.14 -15.37
N PHE A 238 3.30 -5.93 -15.87
CA PHE A 238 2.69 -4.70 -15.31
C PHE A 238 1.29 -4.48 -15.86
N SER A 239 0.36 -4.14 -14.95
CA SER A 239 -1.00 -3.72 -15.25
C SER A 239 -1.27 -2.34 -14.63
N THR A 240 -2.42 -1.74 -14.92
CA THR A 240 -2.85 -0.46 -14.35
C THR A 240 -4.00 -0.64 -13.35
N TRP A 241 -4.02 -1.77 -12.67
CA TRP A 241 -5.07 -2.11 -11.72
C TRP A 241 -4.90 -1.48 -10.35
N TRP A 242 -3.74 -1.72 -9.73
CA TRP A 242 -3.51 -1.43 -8.30
C TRP A 242 -3.17 0.05 -8.07
N ASN A 243 -3.67 0.62 -6.96
CA ASN A 243 -3.27 1.92 -6.43
C ASN A 243 -2.11 1.78 -5.42
N GLY A 244 -1.40 2.88 -5.12
CA GLY A 244 -0.38 2.95 -4.04
C GLY A 244 1.07 2.84 -4.50
N GLY A 245 1.32 2.74 -5.82
CA GLY A 245 2.65 2.93 -6.40
C GLY A 245 2.83 4.32 -6.99
N LEU A 246 4.07 4.81 -7.04
CA LEU A 246 4.39 6.14 -7.54
C LEU A 246 3.81 6.39 -8.95
N ARG A 247 3.81 5.37 -9.81
CA ARG A 247 3.25 5.49 -11.17
C ARG A 247 1.74 5.21 -11.25
N THR A 248 1.15 4.48 -10.29
CA THR A 248 -0.24 4.01 -10.39
C THR A 248 -1.23 4.93 -9.69
N THR A 249 -0.86 5.52 -8.58
CA THR A 249 -1.68 6.53 -7.89
C THR A 249 -2.03 7.73 -8.79
N PRO A 250 -1.15 8.20 -9.70
CA PRO A 250 -1.48 9.25 -10.67
C PRO A 250 -2.72 8.97 -11.54
N TYR A 251 -3.00 7.72 -11.91
CA TYR A 251 -4.19 7.39 -12.73
C TYR A 251 -5.48 7.77 -12.03
N TYR A 252 -5.54 7.59 -10.72
CA TYR A 252 -6.68 7.95 -9.87
C TYR A 252 -6.81 9.47 -9.66
N HIS A 253 -5.80 10.22 -10.13
CA HIS A 253 -5.72 11.68 -10.08
C HIS A 253 -5.73 12.32 -11.48
N ASN A 254 -6.21 11.58 -12.48
CA ASN A 254 -6.31 12.03 -13.89
C ASN A 254 -4.96 12.40 -14.53
N MET A 255 -3.85 11.79 -14.08
CA MET A 255 -2.51 12.02 -14.57
C MET A 255 -1.95 10.76 -15.24
N ILE A 256 -1.11 10.93 -16.27
CA ILE A 256 -0.48 9.83 -16.99
C ILE A 256 0.74 9.36 -16.20
N GLY A 257 0.60 8.25 -15.46
CA GLY A 257 1.69 7.64 -14.71
C GLY A 257 2.46 6.59 -15.51
N ILE A 258 3.77 6.70 -15.59
CA ILE A 258 4.62 5.80 -16.37
C ILE A 258 5.64 5.14 -15.46
N LEU A 259 5.84 3.85 -15.67
CA LEU A 259 6.95 3.07 -15.16
C LEU A 259 7.73 2.51 -16.34
N THR A 260 9.04 2.54 -16.28
CA THR A 260 9.89 1.65 -17.07
C THR A 260 10.78 0.81 -16.16
N GLU A 261 10.94 -0.45 -16.55
CA GLU A 261 11.86 -1.39 -15.92
C GLU A 261 12.98 -1.68 -16.88
N ILE A 262 14.17 -1.16 -16.63
CA ILE A 262 15.31 -1.32 -17.53
C ILE A 262 16.32 -2.31 -16.95
N VAL A 263 16.98 -3.10 -17.83
CA VAL A 263 18.09 -3.97 -17.43
C VAL A 263 19.37 -3.17 -17.16
N GLY A 264 20.33 -3.79 -16.53
CA GLY A 264 21.68 -3.25 -16.32
C GLY A 264 22.14 -3.44 -14.88
N ASP A 265 23.44 -3.49 -14.70
CA ASP A 265 24.10 -3.55 -13.41
C ASP A 265 25.47 -2.87 -13.51
N PRO A 266 25.96 -2.19 -12.48
CA PRO A 266 27.29 -1.63 -12.47
C PRO A 266 28.38 -2.71 -12.43
N SER A 267 28.02 -3.96 -12.08
CA SER A 267 28.86 -5.15 -12.30
C SER A 267 28.63 -5.72 -13.70
N PRO A 268 29.51 -6.58 -14.24
CA PRO A 268 29.32 -7.20 -15.55
C PRO A 268 27.95 -7.86 -15.69
N TYR A 269 27.21 -7.46 -16.70
CA TYR A 269 25.86 -7.97 -16.98
C TYR A 269 25.74 -8.39 -18.44
N ALA A 270 24.90 -9.38 -18.72
CA ALA A 270 24.55 -9.80 -20.07
C ALA A 270 23.05 -10.04 -20.17
N ILE A 271 22.46 -9.65 -21.30
CA ILE A 271 21.10 -10.03 -21.64
C ILE A 271 21.07 -11.52 -21.92
N PRO A 272 20.26 -12.31 -21.16
CA PRO A 272 20.20 -13.75 -21.34
C PRO A 272 19.50 -14.14 -22.64
N LEU A 273 19.88 -15.30 -23.17
CA LEU A 273 19.16 -15.91 -24.30
C LEU A 273 17.82 -16.49 -23.80
N VAL A 274 16.72 -15.91 -24.28
CA VAL A 274 15.35 -16.40 -24.09
C VAL A 274 14.75 -16.62 -25.48
N PRO A 275 14.61 -17.87 -25.96
CA PRO A 275 14.21 -18.14 -27.36
C PRO A 275 12.93 -17.43 -27.81
N ASP A 276 11.90 -17.45 -26.99
CA ASP A 276 10.62 -16.82 -27.32
C ASP A 276 10.70 -15.28 -27.47
N ARG A 277 11.73 -14.67 -26.85
CA ARG A 277 11.99 -13.22 -26.94
C ARG A 277 12.73 -12.80 -28.22
N LEU A 278 13.21 -13.75 -29.01
CA LEU A 278 13.85 -13.49 -30.30
C LEU A 278 12.84 -13.31 -31.43
N ILE A 279 11.56 -13.66 -31.19
CA ILE A 279 10.52 -13.60 -32.21
C ILE A 279 9.79 -12.26 -32.08
N PRO A 280 9.81 -11.38 -33.12
CA PRO A 280 9.05 -10.14 -33.12
C PRO A 280 7.56 -10.40 -32.96
N ASN A 281 6.93 -9.67 -32.05
CA ASN A 281 5.48 -9.70 -31.84
C ASN A 281 4.99 -8.35 -31.28
N ASN A 282 3.68 -8.21 -31.06
CA ASN A 282 3.13 -6.95 -30.53
C ASN A 282 3.70 -6.56 -29.16
N GLY A 283 4.08 -7.54 -28.32
CA GLY A 283 4.67 -7.33 -27.02
C GLY A 283 6.16 -6.97 -27.05
N ASN A 284 6.88 -7.31 -28.14
CA ASN A 284 8.30 -7.01 -28.37
C ASN A 284 8.58 -6.92 -29.88
N PRO A 285 8.26 -5.79 -30.52
CA PRO A 285 8.32 -5.65 -31.99
C PRO A 285 9.74 -5.57 -32.55
N PHE A 286 10.75 -5.22 -31.75
CA PHE A 286 12.15 -5.15 -32.15
C PHE A 286 13.02 -5.86 -31.09
N PRO A 287 13.19 -7.19 -31.19
CA PRO A 287 13.97 -7.97 -30.24
C PRO A 287 15.45 -7.58 -30.18
N VAL A 288 16.00 -7.62 -28.96
CA VAL A 288 17.43 -7.39 -28.74
C VAL A 288 18.24 -8.66 -28.96
N THR A 289 19.46 -8.53 -29.46
CA THR A 289 20.43 -9.63 -29.53
C THR A 289 20.96 -9.95 -28.11
N PRO A 290 20.89 -11.20 -27.62
CA PRO A 290 21.49 -11.61 -26.35
C PRO A 290 22.99 -11.38 -26.33
N GLY A 291 23.57 -11.08 -25.18
CA GLY A 291 25.01 -10.89 -25.03
C GLY A 291 25.39 -9.80 -24.03
N PRO A 292 26.68 -9.44 -23.95
CA PRO A 292 27.18 -8.44 -23.00
C PRO A 292 26.42 -7.10 -23.10
N TRP A 293 26.07 -6.56 -21.95
CA TRP A 293 25.31 -5.33 -21.87
C TRP A 293 26.01 -4.32 -20.95
N PRO A 294 26.73 -3.33 -21.51
CA PRO A 294 27.39 -2.30 -20.74
C PRO A 294 26.36 -1.43 -19.99
N PHE A 295 26.62 -1.13 -18.73
CA PHE A 295 25.77 -0.29 -17.87
C PHE A 295 25.43 1.06 -18.49
N ARG A 296 26.38 1.69 -19.18
CA ARG A 296 26.18 2.97 -19.89
C ARG A 296 25.03 2.93 -20.88
N ARG A 297 24.80 1.82 -21.57
CA ARG A 297 23.71 1.68 -22.55
C ARG A 297 22.34 1.81 -21.88
N SER A 298 22.16 1.31 -20.66
CA SER A 298 20.92 1.47 -19.92
C SER A 298 20.63 2.94 -19.63
N ILE A 299 21.65 3.73 -19.27
CA ILE A 299 21.52 5.17 -19.04
C ILE A 299 21.12 5.86 -20.35
N GLU A 300 21.77 5.55 -21.48
CA GLU A 300 21.47 6.10 -22.81
C GLU A 300 20.03 5.78 -23.26
N TYR A 301 19.52 4.57 -23.00
CA TYR A 301 18.11 4.26 -23.24
C TYR A 301 17.17 5.09 -22.38
N SER A 302 17.47 5.24 -21.11
CA SER A 302 16.66 6.02 -20.18
C SER A 302 16.60 7.49 -20.58
N VAL A 303 17.72 8.09 -20.96
CA VAL A 303 17.77 9.48 -21.47
C VAL A 303 16.97 9.62 -22.77
N SER A 304 17.08 8.68 -23.70
CA SER A 304 16.27 8.69 -24.93
C SER A 304 14.78 8.66 -24.63
N MET A 305 14.36 7.84 -23.66
CA MET A 305 12.96 7.77 -23.25
C MET A 305 12.50 9.07 -22.57
N ASN A 306 13.34 9.72 -21.76
CA ASN A 306 13.07 11.03 -21.19
C ASN A 306 12.81 12.06 -22.30
N TYR A 307 13.69 12.14 -23.30
CA TYR A 307 13.52 13.03 -24.43
C TYR A 307 12.27 12.70 -25.26
N ALA A 308 11.90 11.42 -25.40
CA ALA A 308 10.67 11.03 -26.08
C ALA A 308 9.42 11.59 -25.38
N ILE A 309 9.35 11.47 -24.06
CA ILE A 309 8.24 11.98 -23.25
C ILE A 309 8.19 13.50 -23.28
N LEU A 310 9.34 14.17 -23.13
CA LEU A 310 9.42 15.63 -23.19
C LEU A 310 9.01 16.17 -24.57
N ASN A 311 9.42 15.51 -25.66
CA ASN A 311 8.95 15.87 -27.01
C ASN A 311 7.47 15.62 -27.22
N HIS A 312 6.92 14.55 -26.62
CA HIS A 312 5.48 14.32 -26.62
C HIS A 312 4.75 15.46 -25.93
N ALA A 313 5.24 15.88 -24.75
CA ALA A 313 4.68 17.00 -24.01
C ALA A 313 4.75 18.32 -24.80
N VAL A 314 5.86 18.59 -25.51
CA VAL A 314 5.98 19.76 -26.42
C VAL A 314 4.91 19.75 -27.51
N ARG A 315 4.68 18.60 -28.14
CA ARG A 315 3.77 18.50 -29.29
C ARG A 315 2.29 18.51 -28.91
N HIS A 316 1.98 18.05 -27.70
CA HIS A 316 0.61 17.85 -27.21
C HIS A 316 0.30 18.63 -25.94
N GLY A 317 1.04 19.71 -25.66
CA GLY A 317 0.94 20.44 -24.39
C GLY A 317 -0.47 20.93 -24.09
N ASP A 318 -1.11 21.62 -25.04
CA ASP A 318 -2.47 22.15 -24.90
C ASP A 318 -3.48 21.00 -24.67
N GLU A 319 -3.31 19.90 -25.42
CA GLU A 319 -4.17 18.71 -25.30
C GLU A 319 -4.01 18.02 -23.95
N LEU A 320 -2.78 17.84 -23.47
CA LEU A 320 -2.51 17.26 -22.15
C LEU A 320 -3.13 18.08 -21.03
N LEU A 321 -2.98 19.40 -21.08
CA LEU A 321 -3.57 20.34 -20.12
C LEU A 321 -5.10 20.33 -20.19
N TYR A 322 -5.67 20.34 -21.39
CA TYR A 322 -7.12 20.30 -21.55
C TYR A 322 -7.73 18.95 -21.16
N ASN A 323 -7.09 17.84 -21.50
CA ASN A 323 -7.53 16.49 -21.08
C ASN A 323 -7.49 16.32 -19.57
N PHE A 324 -6.52 16.92 -18.88
CA PHE A 324 -6.47 16.94 -17.42
C PHE A 324 -7.72 17.61 -16.82
N TYR A 325 -8.12 18.78 -17.36
CA TYR A 325 -9.38 19.43 -17.00
C TYR A 325 -10.60 18.56 -17.34
N LEU A 326 -10.64 18.02 -18.56
CA LEU A 326 -11.80 17.27 -19.05
C LEU A 326 -12.09 16.03 -18.19
N MET A 327 -11.06 15.27 -17.81
CA MET A 327 -11.19 14.11 -16.92
C MET A 327 -11.71 14.53 -15.54
N GLY A 328 -11.18 15.63 -14.99
CA GLY A 328 -11.65 16.18 -13.72
C GLY A 328 -13.11 16.65 -13.79
N LYS A 329 -13.48 17.34 -14.87
CA LYS A 329 -14.85 17.82 -15.07
C LYS A 329 -15.85 16.67 -15.19
N LYS A 330 -15.53 15.64 -15.98
CA LYS A 330 -16.34 14.41 -16.06
C LYS A 330 -16.49 13.74 -14.70
N SER A 331 -15.43 13.72 -13.88
CA SER A 331 -15.47 13.18 -12.52
C SER A 331 -16.42 13.96 -11.62
N ILE A 332 -16.38 15.30 -11.66
CA ILE A 332 -17.30 16.17 -10.93
C ILE A 332 -18.76 15.94 -11.38
N ASP A 333 -19.00 15.87 -12.70
CA ASP A 333 -20.34 15.67 -13.24
C ASP A 333 -20.92 14.30 -12.85
N ARG A 334 -20.08 13.25 -12.91
CA ARG A 334 -20.45 11.91 -12.45
C ARG A 334 -20.77 11.87 -10.95
N GLY A 335 -20.07 12.63 -10.14
CA GLY A 335 -20.38 12.76 -8.70
C GLY A 335 -21.70 13.52 -8.42
N ASN A 336 -22.21 14.32 -9.37
CA ASN A 336 -23.44 15.07 -9.25
C ASN A 336 -24.66 14.39 -9.90
N THR A 337 -24.47 13.28 -10.62
CA THR A 337 -25.54 12.56 -11.32
C THR A 337 -25.56 11.08 -10.93
N ASP A 338 -26.66 10.39 -11.22
CA ASP A 338 -26.70 8.94 -11.01
C ASP A 338 -25.84 8.25 -12.04
N THR A 339 -24.85 7.52 -11.57
CA THR A 339 -23.89 6.79 -12.38
C THR A 339 -23.59 5.43 -11.79
N TRP A 340 -23.12 4.51 -12.63
CA TRP A 340 -22.73 3.16 -12.27
C TRP A 340 -21.35 2.87 -12.83
N THR A 341 -20.40 2.58 -11.96
CA THR A 341 -19.10 2.07 -12.39
C THR A 341 -19.28 0.65 -12.94
N ARG A 342 -18.65 0.36 -14.09
CA ARG A 342 -18.83 -0.91 -14.81
C ARG A 342 -17.91 -1.98 -14.23
N TYR A 343 -18.36 -2.64 -13.16
CA TYR A 343 -17.62 -3.72 -12.53
C TYR A 343 -17.83 -5.08 -13.22
N PRO A 344 -16.83 -5.97 -13.23
CA PRO A 344 -16.95 -7.33 -13.79
C PRO A 344 -18.12 -8.12 -13.22
N LYS A 345 -18.40 -8.01 -11.93
CA LYS A 345 -19.54 -8.67 -11.28
C LYS A 345 -20.89 -8.29 -11.90
N TYR A 346 -21.05 -7.05 -12.35
CA TYR A 346 -22.28 -6.58 -12.97
C TYR A 346 -22.52 -7.22 -14.34
N ALA A 347 -21.46 -7.37 -15.15
CA ALA A 347 -21.54 -8.12 -16.40
C ALA A 347 -21.88 -9.59 -16.15
N GLN A 348 -21.28 -10.19 -15.11
CA GLN A 348 -21.58 -11.57 -14.71
C GLN A 348 -23.02 -11.73 -14.20
N ASP A 349 -23.55 -10.74 -13.47
CA ASP A 349 -24.95 -10.77 -13.00
C ASP A 349 -25.94 -10.67 -14.15
N ILE A 350 -25.69 -9.81 -15.14
CA ILE A 350 -26.49 -9.74 -16.37
C ILE A 350 -26.50 -11.11 -17.06
N GLN A 351 -25.34 -11.73 -17.23
CA GLN A 351 -25.20 -13.04 -17.86
C GLN A 351 -25.96 -14.13 -17.10
N LYS A 352 -25.82 -14.17 -15.75
CA LYS A 352 -26.52 -15.14 -14.90
C LYS A 352 -28.03 -15.01 -14.99
N VAL A 353 -28.57 -13.79 -14.97
CA VAL A 353 -30.03 -13.56 -15.10
C VAL A 353 -30.52 -13.97 -16.47
N TYR A 354 -29.76 -13.66 -17.51
CA TYR A 354 -30.09 -14.09 -18.87
C TYR A 354 -30.08 -15.61 -19.01
N ASP A 355 -29.03 -16.29 -18.52
CA ASP A 355 -28.90 -17.75 -18.59
C ASP A 355 -30.02 -18.48 -17.80
N ALA A 356 -30.46 -17.88 -16.69
CA ALA A 356 -31.54 -18.42 -15.86
C ALA A 356 -32.93 -18.30 -16.55
N THR A 357 -33.11 -17.26 -17.38
CA THR A 357 -34.40 -16.97 -18.03
C THR A 357 -34.53 -17.54 -19.43
N THR A 358 -33.42 -17.81 -20.11
CA THR A 358 -33.37 -18.33 -21.48
C THR A 358 -32.76 -19.73 -21.47
N LYS A 359 -33.52 -20.73 -21.97
CA LYS A 359 -32.90 -22.04 -22.29
C LYS A 359 -31.84 -21.81 -23.37
N LYS A 360 -30.59 -22.06 -23.06
CA LYS A 360 -29.48 -21.96 -24.02
C LYS A 360 -29.81 -22.77 -25.29
N LYS A 361 -29.95 -22.12 -26.44
CA LYS A 361 -29.81 -22.78 -27.73
C LYS A 361 -28.34 -23.04 -27.96
N ALA A 362 -27.95 -24.28 -28.25
CA ALA A 362 -26.60 -24.59 -28.67
C ALA A 362 -26.27 -23.75 -29.91
N ALA A 363 -25.15 -23.07 -29.92
CA ALA A 363 -24.61 -22.37 -31.10
C ALA A 363 -24.06 -23.45 -32.04
N ASP A 364 -24.79 -23.70 -33.15
CA ASP A 364 -24.38 -24.63 -34.22
C ASP A 364 -23.73 -23.89 -35.40
N ASP A 365 -23.36 -22.62 -35.26
CA ASP A 365 -22.90 -21.77 -36.35
C ASP A 365 -21.44 -21.37 -36.20
N GLU A 366 -20.57 -21.82 -37.12
CA GLU A 366 -19.14 -21.48 -37.18
C GLU A 366 -18.90 -19.95 -37.26
N GLU A 367 -19.84 -19.20 -37.87
CA GLU A 367 -19.80 -17.75 -37.99
C GLU A 367 -20.06 -17.06 -36.64
N GLU A 368 -20.95 -17.62 -35.80
CA GLU A 368 -21.13 -17.17 -34.40
C GLU A 368 -19.92 -17.44 -33.52
N ALA A 369 -19.18 -18.52 -33.75
CA ALA A 369 -17.97 -18.83 -33.04
C ALA A 369 -16.83 -17.84 -33.35
N TYR A 370 -16.77 -17.32 -34.59
CA TYR A 370 -15.74 -16.37 -35.03
C TYR A 370 -16.06 -14.92 -34.68
N PHE A 371 -17.28 -14.46 -34.85
CA PHE A 371 -17.71 -13.07 -34.66
C PHE A 371 -18.47 -12.83 -33.33
N GLY A 372 -18.78 -13.86 -32.57
CA GLY A 372 -19.63 -13.84 -31.40
C GLY A 372 -21.12 -13.72 -31.73
N ASN A 373 -21.99 -13.84 -30.72
CA ASN A 373 -23.42 -13.69 -30.87
C ASN A 373 -23.77 -12.24 -31.25
N ARG A 374 -24.09 -11.99 -32.54
CA ARG A 374 -24.44 -10.65 -33.05
C ARG A 374 -25.79 -10.15 -32.55
N SER A 375 -26.68 -11.02 -32.07
CA SER A 375 -27.99 -10.63 -31.55
C SER A 375 -27.90 -10.08 -30.09
N GLY A 376 -26.86 -10.45 -29.37
CA GLY A 376 -26.61 -9.98 -27.99
C GLY A 376 -27.70 -10.43 -27.01
N ILE A 377 -27.55 -9.98 -25.78
CA ILE A 377 -28.54 -10.13 -24.71
C ILE A 377 -29.55 -8.98 -24.83
N PRO A 378 -30.87 -9.23 -24.66
CA PRO A 378 -31.88 -8.15 -24.73
C PRO A 378 -31.57 -7.00 -23.74
N LEU A 379 -31.80 -5.77 -24.19
CA LEU A 379 -31.45 -4.55 -23.46
C LEU A 379 -32.09 -4.48 -22.06
N ALA A 380 -33.25 -5.06 -21.86
CA ALA A 380 -33.92 -5.13 -20.56
C ALA A 380 -33.04 -5.76 -19.44
N PHE A 381 -32.11 -6.65 -19.80
CA PHE A 381 -31.17 -7.21 -18.83
C PHE A 381 -30.08 -6.22 -18.43
N TYR A 382 -29.73 -5.26 -19.27
CA TYR A 382 -28.85 -4.15 -18.90
C TYR A 382 -29.48 -3.29 -17.80
N ASP A 383 -30.75 -2.95 -17.95
CA ASP A 383 -31.48 -2.14 -17.00
C ASP A 383 -31.62 -2.81 -15.62
N SER A 384 -31.63 -4.14 -15.57
CA SER A 384 -31.64 -4.88 -14.28
C SER A 384 -30.43 -4.61 -13.38
N VAL A 385 -29.37 -4.03 -13.94
CA VAL A 385 -28.16 -3.68 -13.20
C VAL A 385 -27.94 -2.16 -13.24
N TYR A 386 -27.95 -1.56 -14.43
CA TYR A 386 -27.56 -0.17 -14.63
C TYR A 386 -28.71 0.85 -14.50
N ALA A 387 -29.89 0.39 -14.10
CA ALA A 387 -30.98 1.21 -13.58
C ALA A 387 -31.31 0.87 -12.11
N ASP A 388 -30.61 -0.07 -11.49
CA ASP A 388 -30.78 -0.45 -10.08
C ASP A 388 -30.18 0.63 -9.16
N PRO A 389 -30.98 1.36 -8.35
CA PRO A 389 -30.47 2.41 -7.48
C PRO A 389 -29.48 1.92 -6.43
N GLU A 390 -29.55 0.65 -6.01
CA GLU A 390 -28.64 0.09 -4.98
C GLU A 390 -27.22 -0.14 -5.52
N LYS A 391 -27.09 -0.30 -6.84
CA LYS A 391 -25.81 -0.55 -7.52
C LYS A 391 -25.13 0.72 -8.02
N ARG A 392 -25.80 1.88 -7.92
CA ARG A 392 -25.19 3.14 -8.36
C ARG A 392 -24.04 3.58 -7.46
N ASP A 393 -23.19 4.41 -8.03
CA ASP A 393 -22.08 5.02 -7.32
C ASP A 393 -22.60 6.03 -6.29
N PRO A 394 -21.95 6.17 -5.11
CA PRO A 394 -22.39 7.12 -4.08
C PRO A 394 -22.08 8.57 -4.46
N ARG A 395 -22.84 9.48 -3.88
CA ARG A 395 -22.63 10.93 -3.95
C ARG A 395 -21.58 11.42 -2.96
N GLY A 396 -21.28 10.63 -1.95
CA GLY A 396 -20.25 10.92 -0.96
C GLY A 396 -20.30 10.00 0.23
N TYR A 397 -19.44 10.31 1.18
CA TYR A 397 -19.27 9.58 2.42
C TYR A 397 -19.26 10.51 3.60
N ILE A 398 -19.84 10.08 4.71
CA ILE A 398 -19.84 10.83 5.99
C ILE A 398 -19.15 9.98 7.05
N LEU A 399 -18.12 10.53 7.67
CA LEU A 399 -17.41 9.96 8.81
C LEU A 399 -17.89 10.68 10.06
N SER A 400 -18.73 10.02 10.85
CA SER A 400 -19.32 10.62 12.05
C SER A 400 -18.27 10.88 13.13
N ALA A 401 -18.36 12.04 13.80
CA ALA A 401 -17.43 12.41 14.87
C ALA A 401 -17.64 11.59 16.15
N ASP A 402 -18.74 10.86 16.28
CA ASP A 402 -19.07 10.00 17.43
C ASP A 402 -18.66 8.53 17.24
N GLN A 403 -18.04 8.19 16.11
CA GLN A 403 -17.49 6.84 15.92
C GLN A 403 -16.41 6.50 16.95
N ALA A 404 -16.32 5.22 17.34
CA ALA A 404 -15.51 4.79 18.47
C ALA A 404 -14.02 5.16 18.34
N ASP A 405 -13.40 4.92 17.17
CA ASP A 405 -11.98 5.23 16.88
C ASP A 405 -11.85 6.42 15.92
N PHE A 406 -12.41 7.56 16.31
CA PHE A 406 -12.36 8.79 15.52
C PHE A 406 -10.93 9.26 15.22
N PRO A 407 -9.93 9.13 16.11
CA PRO A 407 -8.53 9.42 15.77
C PRO A 407 -8.00 8.62 14.57
N THR A 408 -8.37 7.36 14.43
CA THR A 408 -8.02 6.57 13.23
C THR A 408 -8.74 7.07 11.98
N ALA A 409 -10.00 7.53 12.10
CA ALA A 409 -10.70 8.18 10.98
C ALA A 409 -10.01 9.49 10.55
N VAL A 410 -9.47 10.27 11.48
CA VAL A 410 -8.66 11.47 11.17
C VAL A 410 -7.37 11.08 10.43
N LYS A 411 -6.71 9.99 10.80
CA LYS A 411 -5.53 9.48 10.07
C LYS A 411 -5.88 9.07 8.63
N PHE A 412 -7.02 8.43 8.43
CA PHE A 412 -7.54 8.12 7.09
C PHE A 412 -7.79 9.39 6.27
N LEU A 413 -8.46 10.39 6.85
CA LEU A 413 -8.69 11.68 6.18
C LEU A 413 -7.39 12.38 5.82
N ASN A 414 -6.37 12.28 6.67
CA ASN A 414 -5.05 12.83 6.39
C ASN A 414 -4.37 12.12 5.21
N ALA A 415 -4.58 10.81 5.02
CA ALA A 415 -4.11 10.12 3.82
C ALA A 415 -4.78 10.68 2.55
N LEU A 416 -6.09 10.95 2.60
CA LEU A 416 -6.82 11.60 1.50
C LEU A 416 -6.33 13.03 1.23
N LEU A 417 -6.12 13.83 2.27
CA LEU A 417 -5.65 15.22 2.16
C LEU A 417 -4.23 15.31 1.58
N LYS A 418 -3.33 14.40 1.96
CA LYS A 418 -2.00 14.27 1.36
C LYS A 418 -2.05 13.94 -0.14
N SER A 419 -3.11 13.28 -0.55
CA SER A 419 -3.40 12.92 -1.95
C SER A 419 -4.28 13.94 -2.67
N GLY A 420 -4.43 15.15 -2.15
CA GLY A 420 -5.13 16.27 -2.80
C GLY A 420 -6.66 16.11 -2.88
N ILE A 421 -7.26 15.26 -2.05
CA ILE A 421 -8.71 15.07 -1.98
C ILE A 421 -9.33 16.21 -1.17
N LEU A 422 -10.46 16.75 -1.65
CA LEU A 422 -11.24 17.73 -0.95
C LEU A 422 -12.09 17.07 0.14
N VAL A 423 -11.85 17.47 1.37
CA VAL A 423 -12.60 17.05 2.56
C VAL A 423 -13.36 18.25 3.12
N HIS A 424 -14.56 18.03 3.62
CA HIS A 424 -15.33 19.07 4.32
C HIS A 424 -15.53 18.68 5.78
N ARG A 425 -15.69 19.68 6.63
CA ARG A 425 -16.01 19.52 8.05
C ARG A 425 -17.36 20.13 8.36
N ALA A 426 -18.20 19.44 9.13
CA ALA A 426 -19.46 19.97 9.60
C ALA A 426 -19.24 21.02 10.71
N THR A 427 -19.79 22.21 10.53
CA THR A 427 -19.67 23.34 11.47
C THR A 427 -20.76 23.35 12.53
N SER A 428 -21.84 22.60 12.33
CA SER A 428 -22.92 22.32 13.29
C SER A 428 -23.51 20.94 13.07
N ASP A 429 -24.38 20.47 13.96
CA ASP A 429 -25.11 19.21 13.75
C ASP A 429 -25.98 19.30 12.49
N PHE A 430 -26.14 18.18 11.81
CA PHE A 430 -26.91 18.10 10.57
C PHE A 430 -27.55 16.72 10.38
N THR A 431 -28.47 16.60 9.42
CA THR A 431 -29.18 15.35 9.12
C THR A 431 -29.07 15.04 7.64
N VAL A 432 -28.68 13.80 7.28
CA VAL A 432 -28.67 13.28 5.91
C VAL A 432 -29.27 11.87 5.92
N GLY A 433 -30.18 11.58 4.97
CA GLY A 433 -30.81 10.26 4.87
C GLY A 433 -31.56 9.81 6.12
N GLY A 434 -32.05 10.76 6.95
CA GLY A 434 -32.72 10.47 8.21
C GLY A 434 -31.77 10.15 9.39
N LYS A 435 -30.45 10.13 9.20
CA LYS A 435 -29.45 9.98 10.25
C LYS A 435 -28.90 11.33 10.66
N ASN A 436 -28.78 11.53 11.99
CA ASN A 436 -28.18 12.73 12.57
C ASN A 436 -26.68 12.55 12.72
N TYR A 437 -25.94 13.59 12.38
CA TYR A 437 -24.47 13.65 12.51
C TYR A 437 -24.08 14.84 13.38
N PRO A 438 -23.17 14.66 14.33
CA PRO A 438 -22.73 15.75 15.18
C PRO A 438 -21.79 16.70 14.44
N LYS A 439 -21.73 17.95 14.93
CA LYS A 439 -20.67 18.90 14.57
C LYS A 439 -19.31 18.25 14.66
N GLY A 440 -18.41 18.56 13.70
CA GLY A 440 -17.08 17.97 13.63
C GLY A 440 -17.00 16.68 12.83
N SER A 441 -18.14 16.12 12.36
CA SER A 441 -18.14 15.04 11.36
C SER A 441 -17.50 15.51 10.05
N TYR A 442 -16.91 14.59 9.31
CA TYR A 442 -16.25 14.90 8.04
C TYR A 442 -17.02 14.33 6.86
N ILE A 443 -16.97 15.04 5.76
CA ILE A 443 -17.70 14.73 4.54
C ILE A 443 -16.70 14.68 3.37
N VAL A 444 -16.75 13.59 2.60
CA VAL A 444 -15.99 13.44 1.35
C VAL A 444 -16.97 13.24 0.21
N LYS A 445 -17.23 14.32 -0.56
CA LYS A 445 -18.12 14.26 -1.73
C LYS A 445 -17.39 13.60 -2.92
N THR A 446 -18.11 12.79 -3.69
CA THR A 446 -17.56 12.22 -4.93
C THR A 446 -17.56 13.20 -6.10
N ALA A 447 -18.28 14.31 -5.98
CA ALA A 447 -18.30 15.41 -6.95
C ALA A 447 -17.05 16.28 -6.82
N GLN A 448 -15.89 15.69 -7.15
CA GLN A 448 -14.58 16.38 -7.20
C GLN A 448 -13.70 15.74 -8.28
N ALA A 449 -12.67 16.47 -8.72
CA ALA A 449 -11.85 16.07 -9.86
C ALA A 449 -11.19 14.70 -9.66
N PHE A 450 -10.70 14.41 -8.46
CA PHE A 450 -10.06 13.15 -8.11
C PHE A 450 -11.03 12.10 -7.55
N ARG A 451 -12.29 12.14 -8.06
CA ARG A 451 -13.31 11.13 -7.75
C ARG A 451 -12.81 9.68 -7.86
N PRO A 452 -12.00 9.29 -8.88
CA PRO A 452 -11.48 7.93 -8.94
C PRO A 452 -10.73 7.50 -7.68
N HIS A 453 -9.90 8.38 -7.10
CA HIS A 453 -9.21 8.10 -5.84
C HIS A 453 -10.17 7.99 -4.65
N VAL A 454 -11.20 8.85 -4.59
CA VAL A 454 -12.23 8.77 -3.53
C VAL A 454 -12.95 7.41 -3.59
N ILE A 455 -13.44 7.04 -4.75
CA ILE A 455 -14.11 5.74 -4.93
C ILE A 455 -13.18 4.58 -4.54
N ASP A 456 -11.93 4.62 -4.97
CA ASP A 456 -10.96 3.56 -4.72
C ASP A 456 -10.64 3.38 -3.22
N MET A 457 -10.65 4.47 -2.44
CA MET A 457 -10.36 4.42 -1.00
C MET A 457 -11.52 3.92 -0.14
N PHE A 458 -12.76 4.12 -0.59
CA PHE A 458 -13.96 3.77 0.17
C PHE A 458 -14.70 2.53 -0.33
N GLU A 459 -14.74 2.30 -1.64
CA GLU A 459 -15.50 1.20 -2.26
C GLU A 459 -14.65 -0.07 -2.46
N PRO A 460 -15.28 -1.25 -2.47
CA PRO A 460 -14.59 -2.48 -2.83
C PRO A 460 -14.04 -2.44 -4.25
N GLN A 461 -12.81 -2.89 -4.44
CA GLN A 461 -12.32 -3.25 -5.75
C GLN A 461 -12.94 -4.58 -6.21
N ASP A 462 -13.28 -4.69 -7.47
CA ASP A 462 -13.84 -5.90 -8.10
C ASP A 462 -12.89 -6.38 -9.21
N HIS A 463 -11.82 -7.09 -8.81
CA HIS A 463 -10.83 -7.59 -9.74
C HIS A 463 -11.42 -8.71 -10.60
N PRO A 464 -11.24 -8.69 -11.93
CA PRO A 464 -11.72 -9.77 -12.78
C PRO A 464 -11.05 -11.10 -12.46
N ASN A 465 -11.72 -12.21 -12.81
CA ASN A 465 -11.10 -13.53 -12.75
C ASN A 465 -10.05 -13.64 -13.87
N ASP A 466 -8.79 -13.41 -13.53
CA ASP A 466 -7.68 -13.32 -14.47
C ASP A 466 -6.92 -14.66 -14.51
N PHE A 467 -7.17 -15.46 -15.54
CA PHE A 467 -6.52 -16.73 -15.79
C PHE A 467 -5.84 -16.71 -17.16
N GLN A 468 -4.73 -17.41 -17.30
CA GLN A 468 -4.03 -17.53 -18.58
C GLN A 468 -4.91 -18.09 -19.72
N TYR A 469 -5.82 -19.00 -19.35
CA TYR A 469 -6.89 -19.54 -20.21
C TYR A 469 -7.98 -20.16 -19.31
N PRO A 470 -9.20 -20.39 -19.80
CA PRO A 470 -10.26 -21.02 -19.01
C PRO A 470 -9.82 -22.33 -18.37
N GLY A 471 -9.87 -22.41 -17.02
CA GLY A 471 -9.39 -23.57 -16.24
C GLY A 471 -7.87 -23.65 -16.09
N GLY A 472 -7.12 -22.68 -16.58
CA GLY A 472 -5.67 -22.59 -16.47
C GLY A 472 -5.20 -21.94 -15.16
N PRO A 473 -3.88 -21.71 -15.01
CA PRO A 473 -3.33 -21.06 -13.85
C PRO A 473 -3.75 -19.58 -13.76
N PRO A 474 -3.95 -19.03 -12.55
CA PRO A 474 -4.27 -17.63 -12.38
C PRO A 474 -3.09 -16.74 -12.75
N VAL A 475 -3.38 -15.56 -13.30
CA VAL A 475 -2.41 -14.49 -13.54
C VAL A 475 -2.29 -13.65 -12.27
N ARG A 476 -1.08 -13.49 -11.78
CA ARG A 476 -0.84 -12.74 -10.55
C ARG A 476 -1.12 -11.25 -10.77
N PRO A 477 -1.98 -10.60 -9.95
CA PRO A 477 -2.14 -9.16 -9.98
C PRO A 477 -0.84 -8.43 -9.66
N TYR A 478 -0.69 -7.25 -10.20
CA TYR A 478 0.36 -6.34 -9.86
C TYR A 478 -0.22 -5.07 -9.20
N ASP A 479 -0.19 -4.88 -7.85
CA ASP A 479 0.47 -5.67 -6.77
C ASP A 479 -0.56 -6.56 -6.01
N ALA A 480 -1.73 -6.02 -5.66
CA ALA A 480 -2.84 -6.68 -4.99
C ALA A 480 -4.12 -6.60 -5.82
N ALA A 481 -5.08 -7.46 -5.52
CA ALA A 481 -6.39 -7.48 -6.18
C ALA A 481 -7.39 -6.51 -5.53
N GLY A 482 -7.32 -6.31 -4.20
CA GLY A 482 -8.16 -5.38 -3.46
C GLY A 482 -7.45 -4.86 -2.20
N TRP A 483 -7.65 -3.58 -1.89
CA TRP A 483 -6.91 -2.89 -0.84
C TRP A 483 -7.74 -1.83 -0.11
N THR A 484 -9.04 -1.75 -0.29
CA THR A 484 -9.92 -0.68 0.23
C THR A 484 -9.46 -0.17 1.61
N LEU A 485 -8.92 1.04 1.65
CA LEU A 485 -8.24 1.56 2.84
C LEU A 485 -9.20 1.75 4.01
N ALA A 486 -10.42 2.22 3.74
CA ALA A 486 -11.46 2.38 4.77
C ALA A 486 -11.71 1.07 5.53
N PHE A 487 -11.72 -0.07 4.83
CA PHE A 487 -11.92 -1.39 5.44
C PHE A 487 -10.70 -1.80 6.27
N GLN A 488 -9.50 -1.69 5.73
CA GLN A 488 -8.28 -2.04 6.45
C GLN A 488 -8.07 -1.21 7.72
N MET A 489 -8.42 0.07 7.67
CA MET A 489 -8.33 0.95 8.84
C MET A 489 -9.46 0.74 9.84
N GLY A 490 -10.52 0.02 9.46
CA GLY A 490 -11.66 -0.27 10.33
C GLY A 490 -12.45 0.98 10.72
N ILE A 491 -12.54 1.96 9.81
CA ILE A 491 -13.31 3.18 10.02
C ILE A 491 -14.77 2.99 9.64
N GLU A 492 -15.65 3.75 10.28
CA GLU A 492 -17.05 3.81 9.93
C GLU A 492 -17.31 5.00 9.01
N ALA A 493 -17.78 4.72 7.79
CA ALA A 493 -18.14 5.72 6.81
C ALA A 493 -19.52 5.40 6.21
N ASP A 494 -20.46 6.32 6.36
CA ASP A 494 -21.81 6.17 5.79
C ASP A 494 -21.77 6.53 4.30
N ARG A 495 -22.21 5.59 3.47
CA ARG A 495 -22.32 5.71 2.02
C ARG A 495 -23.60 6.46 1.65
N ILE A 496 -23.50 7.67 1.11
CA ILE A 496 -24.64 8.52 0.79
C ILE A 496 -24.97 8.42 -0.70
N MET A 497 -26.19 7.98 -1.00
CA MET A 497 -26.64 7.67 -2.36
C MET A 497 -27.30 8.84 -3.05
N GLU A 498 -27.94 9.75 -2.32
CA GLU A 498 -28.62 10.91 -2.83
C GLU A 498 -27.74 12.15 -2.77
N GLY A 499 -28.04 13.15 -3.61
CA GLY A 499 -27.41 14.45 -3.51
C GLY A 499 -27.70 15.06 -2.13
N PHE A 500 -26.69 15.59 -1.46
CA PHE A 500 -26.82 16.15 -0.13
C PHE A 500 -25.94 17.38 0.05
N ASP A 501 -26.39 18.25 0.97
CA ASP A 501 -25.64 19.41 1.40
C ASP A 501 -25.91 19.68 2.89
N GLY A 502 -25.19 20.65 3.46
CA GLY A 502 -25.29 20.95 4.87
C GLY A 502 -24.33 22.07 5.30
N PRO A 503 -24.16 22.27 6.60
CA PRO A 503 -23.27 23.28 7.15
C PRO A 503 -21.80 22.81 7.03
N PHE A 504 -21.33 22.67 5.80
CA PHE A 504 -20.04 22.09 5.47
C PHE A 504 -19.02 23.17 5.09
N GLU A 505 -17.88 23.16 5.74
CA GLU A 505 -16.73 24.00 5.44
C GLU A 505 -15.61 23.15 4.82
N ALA A 506 -15.06 23.63 3.70
CA ALA A 506 -13.97 22.94 3.03
C ALA A 506 -12.65 23.05 3.84
N VAL A 507 -11.97 21.94 4.00
CA VAL A 507 -10.60 21.92 4.50
C VAL A 507 -9.69 22.37 3.36
N VAL A 508 -8.74 23.25 3.65
CA VAL A 508 -7.79 23.72 2.63
C VAL A 508 -7.01 22.54 2.05
N TYR A 509 -6.84 22.49 0.74
CA TYR A 509 -6.10 21.44 0.06
C TYR A 509 -4.71 21.23 0.67
N GLY A 510 -4.40 19.98 1.03
CA GLY A 510 -3.12 19.60 1.64
C GLY A 510 -2.96 20.00 3.11
N GLN A 511 -3.93 20.70 3.72
CA GLN A 511 -3.89 21.01 5.14
C GLN A 511 -4.28 19.77 5.95
N LEU A 512 -3.32 19.22 6.69
CA LEU A 512 -3.57 18.06 7.53
C LEU A 512 -4.38 18.44 8.77
N LEU A 513 -5.25 17.52 9.17
CA LEU A 513 -6.08 17.64 10.35
C LEU A 513 -5.25 17.28 11.59
N ALA A 514 -5.34 18.13 12.60
CA ALA A 514 -4.82 17.81 13.93
C ALA A 514 -5.85 17.00 14.72
N PRO A 515 -5.45 16.05 15.56
CA PRO A 515 -6.37 15.39 16.48
C PRO A 515 -7.03 16.41 17.43
N GLU A 516 -8.34 16.32 17.62
CA GLU A 516 -9.08 17.15 18.57
C GLU A 516 -9.42 16.34 19.81
N GLY A 517 -8.61 16.46 20.85
CA GLY A 517 -8.86 15.81 22.13
C GLY A 517 -9.75 16.63 23.05
N SER A 518 -10.54 15.93 23.86
CA SER A 518 -11.38 16.56 24.88
C SER A 518 -10.57 16.90 26.14
N SER A 519 -11.01 17.91 26.88
CA SER A 519 -10.54 18.13 28.24
C SER A 519 -10.98 16.95 29.14
N LEU A 520 -10.14 16.61 30.10
CA LEU A 520 -10.51 15.55 31.04
C LEU A 520 -11.72 15.95 31.88
N PRO A 521 -12.70 15.06 32.05
CA PRO A 521 -13.83 15.31 32.94
C PRO A 521 -13.39 15.40 34.39
N ALA A 522 -14.17 16.08 35.23
CA ALA A 522 -13.88 16.12 36.67
C ALA A 522 -13.95 14.71 37.26
N SER A 523 -12.90 14.24 37.89
CA SER A 523 -12.81 12.95 38.56
C SER A 523 -11.81 13.03 39.73
N GLY A 524 -12.23 12.53 40.90
CA GLY A 524 -11.35 12.37 42.07
C GLY A 524 -10.60 11.04 42.11
N ALA A 525 -11.06 10.03 41.39
CA ALA A 525 -10.55 8.66 41.49
C ALA A 525 -9.63 8.25 40.32
N GLY A 526 -9.94 8.67 39.10
CA GLY A 526 -9.19 8.31 37.90
C GLY A 526 -10.01 8.38 36.62
N TYR A 527 -9.51 7.76 35.58
CA TYR A 527 -10.07 7.85 34.23
C TYR A 527 -10.07 6.49 33.54
N PHE A 528 -10.96 6.33 32.55
CA PHE A 528 -10.93 5.23 31.61
C PHE A 528 -10.53 5.70 30.22
N LEU A 529 -9.65 4.92 29.57
CA LEU A 529 -9.40 4.97 28.14
C LEU A 529 -10.10 3.79 27.46
N ASP A 530 -10.70 4.06 26.31
CA ASP A 530 -11.43 3.07 25.52
C ASP A 530 -10.44 2.18 24.74
N PRO A 531 -10.50 0.85 24.90
CA PRO A 531 -9.60 -0.07 24.19
C PRO A 531 -9.90 -0.17 22.70
N ARG A 532 -11.06 0.35 22.25
CA ARG A 532 -11.41 0.41 20.83
C ARG A 532 -10.59 1.44 20.06
N VAL A 533 -10.05 2.45 20.73
CA VAL A 533 -9.24 3.52 20.17
C VAL A 533 -7.77 3.12 20.13
N ASN A 534 -7.18 3.06 18.94
CA ASN A 534 -5.78 2.67 18.78
C ASN A 534 -4.83 3.60 19.56
N ASP A 535 -5.05 4.89 19.54
CA ASP A 535 -4.23 5.86 20.25
C ASP A 535 -4.37 5.82 21.79
N SER A 536 -5.34 5.07 22.32
CA SER A 536 -5.37 4.74 23.76
C SER A 536 -4.13 3.97 24.19
N PHE A 537 -3.59 3.11 23.33
CA PHE A 537 -2.35 2.37 23.58
C PHE A 537 -1.13 3.31 23.61
N THR A 538 -1.10 4.34 22.76
CA THR A 538 -0.06 5.37 22.79
C THR A 538 -0.07 6.10 24.14
N ALA A 539 -1.24 6.53 24.58
CA ALA A 539 -1.41 7.18 25.89
C ALA A 539 -1.00 6.27 27.07
N VAL A 540 -1.35 4.97 26.99
CA VAL A 540 -0.93 3.97 27.99
C VAL A 540 0.59 3.84 28.03
N ASN A 541 1.24 3.79 26.88
CA ASN A 541 2.71 3.70 26.81
C ASN A 541 3.36 4.96 27.38
N ASP A 542 2.84 6.16 27.11
CA ASP A 542 3.33 7.40 27.72
C ASP A 542 3.16 7.41 29.24
N LEU A 543 2.04 6.92 29.75
CA LEU A 543 1.78 6.78 31.18
C LEU A 543 2.77 5.81 31.83
N LEU A 544 3.01 4.66 31.22
CA LEU A 544 3.95 3.66 31.71
C LEU A 544 5.41 4.18 31.70
N LYS A 545 5.82 4.89 30.62
CA LYS A 545 7.10 5.60 30.57
C LYS A 545 7.22 6.66 31.69
N GLY A 546 6.12 7.34 31.98
CA GLY A 546 5.99 8.26 33.10
C GLY A 546 5.89 7.59 34.48
N LYS A 547 6.05 6.26 34.57
CA LYS A 547 5.97 5.44 35.79
C LYS A 547 4.61 5.50 36.50
N VAL A 548 3.56 5.81 35.76
CA VAL A 548 2.17 5.72 36.23
C VAL A 548 1.69 4.27 36.10
N LYS A 549 1.13 3.72 37.17
CA LYS A 549 0.48 2.41 37.13
C LYS A 549 -0.82 2.51 36.33
N VAL A 550 -1.00 1.65 35.36
CA VAL A 550 -2.22 1.53 34.56
C VAL A 550 -2.80 0.14 34.79
N TYR A 551 -4.12 0.06 34.88
CA TYR A 551 -4.83 -1.21 35.12
C TYR A 551 -5.78 -1.48 33.96
N ARG A 552 -6.05 -2.76 33.73
CA ARG A 552 -6.89 -3.21 32.63
C ARG A 552 -8.09 -4.01 33.16
N THR A 553 -9.31 -3.65 32.75
CA THR A 553 -10.52 -4.40 33.08
C THR A 553 -10.49 -5.79 32.43
N GLN A 554 -10.92 -6.82 33.17
CA GLN A 554 -10.96 -8.20 32.65
C GLN A 554 -12.35 -8.59 32.12
N SER A 555 -13.37 -7.82 32.49
CA SER A 555 -14.77 -8.02 32.09
C SER A 555 -15.45 -6.67 31.90
N ALA A 556 -16.49 -6.64 31.09
CA ALA A 556 -17.34 -5.47 30.94
C ALA A 556 -18.14 -5.18 32.22
N SER A 557 -18.34 -3.90 32.53
CA SER A 557 -19.15 -3.45 33.68
C SER A 557 -19.88 -2.15 33.33
N GLY A 558 -21.21 -2.19 33.18
CA GLY A 558 -21.99 -1.07 32.70
C GLY A 558 -21.54 -0.62 31.30
N SER A 559 -21.19 0.65 31.14
CA SER A 559 -20.68 1.20 29.88
C SER A 559 -19.18 0.98 29.66
N ILE A 560 -18.48 0.37 30.62
CA ILE A 560 -17.02 0.13 30.52
C ILE A 560 -16.82 -1.25 29.91
N PRO A 561 -16.16 -1.36 28.73
CA PRO A 561 -15.91 -2.63 28.08
C PRO A 561 -14.80 -3.43 28.78
N ALA A 562 -14.75 -4.73 28.53
CA ALA A 562 -13.57 -5.53 28.83
C ALA A 562 -12.35 -4.96 28.08
N GLY A 563 -11.19 -4.95 28.73
CA GLY A 563 -9.96 -4.40 28.15
C GLY A 563 -9.79 -2.89 28.31
N ALA A 564 -10.75 -2.16 28.87
CA ALA A 564 -10.61 -0.73 29.15
C ALA A 564 -9.42 -0.46 30.10
N PHE A 565 -8.70 0.62 29.86
CA PHE A 565 -7.57 0.99 30.70
C PHE A 565 -8.02 1.99 31.79
N TYR A 566 -7.80 1.62 33.04
CA TYR A 566 -8.00 2.50 34.18
C TYR A 566 -6.70 3.21 34.52
N VAL A 567 -6.75 4.53 34.50
CA VAL A 567 -5.65 5.43 34.84
C VAL A 567 -5.98 6.11 36.18
N PRO A 568 -5.23 5.87 37.26
CA PRO A 568 -5.41 6.56 38.54
C PRO A 568 -5.25 8.09 38.42
N ALA A 569 -5.83 8.84 39.33
CA ALA A 569 -5.74 10.30 39.35
C ALA A 569 -4.28 10.85 39.31
N ALA A 570 -3.32 10.08 39.81
CA ALA A 570 -1.89 10.42 39.71
C ALA A 570 -1.39 10.57 38.27
N GLY A 571 -2.02 9.89 37.31
CA GLY A 571 -1.68 9.98 35.90
C GLY A 571 -2.32 11.15 35.14
N LYS A 572 -3.13 11.98 35.83
CA LYS A 572 -3.94 13.05 35.18
C LYS A 572 -3.13 13.94 34.26
N LYS A 573 -1.96 14.42 34.65
CA LYS A 573 -1.15 15.36 33.87
C LYS A 573 -0.69 14.76 32.54
N ILE A 574 -0.19 13.53 32.55
CA ILE A 574 0.26 12.84 31.32
C ILE A 574 -0.94 12.50 30.45
N LEU A 575 -2.03 12.01 31.07
CA LEU A 575 -3.25 11.68 30.33
C LEU A 575 -3.86 12.90 29.65
N GLU A 576 -3.84 14.09 30.30
CA GLU A 576 -4.36 15.32 29.69
C GLU A 576 -3.53 15.74 28.47
N GLN A 577 -2.21 15.60 28.54
CA GLN A 577 -1.33 15.84 27.40
C GLN A 577 -1.59 14.86 26.26
N ALA A 578 -1.68 13.57 26.57
CA ALA A 578 -1.98 12.53 25.60
C ALA A 578 -3.37 12.71 24.96
N ALA A 579 -4.40 13.05 25.75
CA ALA A 579 -5.74 13.27 25.23
C ALA A 579 -5.75 14.39 24.19
N ARG A 580 -5.08 15.49 24.44
CA ARG A 580 -4.96 16.60 23.48
C ARG A 580 -4.12 16.24 22.26
N ALA A 581 -3.00 15.53 22.47
CA ALA A 581 -2.09 15.19 21.38
C ALA A 581 -2.67 14.14 20.41
N TYR A 582 -3.47 13.19 20.91
CA TYR A 582 -3.93 12.03 20.15
C TYR A 582 -5.46 12.05 19.90
N GLY A 583 -6.18 13.11 20.26
CA GLY A 583 -7.62 13.18 20.00
C GLY A 583 -8.46 12.27 20.90
N LEU A 584 -8.03 11.97 22.13
CA LEU A 584 -8.73 11.07 23.02
C LEU A 584 -9.82 11.75 23.83
N ALA A 585 -10.85 10.98 24.20
CA ALA A 585 -11.95 11.39 25.06
C ALA A 585 -12.05 10.48 26.32
N PRO A 586 -11.14 10.57 27.30
CA PRO A 586 -11.18 9.76 28.49
C PRO A 586 -12.45 10.03 29.31
N SER A 587 -13.04 8.97 29.87
CA SER A 587 -14.22 9.09 30.75
C SER A 587 -13.83 9.07 32.22
N ALA A 588 -14.64 9.72 33.08
CA ALA A 588 -14.38 9.74 34.52
C ALA A 588 -14.63 8.37 35.17
N ALA A 589 -13.74 7.95 36.06
CA ALA A 589 -13.88 6.76 36.87
C ALA A 589 -14.32 7.14 38.31
N LYS A 590 -15.25 6.35 38.87
CA LYS A 590 -15.64 6.46 40.30
C LYS A 590 -14.65 5.78 41.25
N GLY A 591 -13.80 4.92 40.71
CA GLY A 591 -12.77 4.15 41.42
C GLY A 591 -12.14 3.12 40.51
N MET A 592 -11.14 2.41 41.04
CA MET A 592 -10.53 1.28 40.32
C MET A 592 -11.55 0.13 40.22
N PRO A 593 -11.78 -0.44 39.00
CA PRO A 593 -12.74 -1.55 38.84
C PRO A 593 -12.28 -2.78 39.60
N ALA A 594 -13.23 -3.52 40.18
CA ALA A 594 -12.95 -4.80 40.78
C ALA A 594 -12.36 -5.78 39.78
N GLY A 595 -11.32 -6.52 40.16
CA GLY A 595 -10.66 -7.48 39.26
C GLY A 595 -9.80 -6.89 38.14
N ALA A 596 -9.63 -5.58 38.09
CA ALA A 596 -8.70 -4.98 37.15
C ALA A 596 -7.26 -5.39 37.45
N LYS A 597 -6.52 -5.75 36.42
CA LYS A 597 -5.10 -6.17 36.53
C LYS A 597 -4.17 -5.06 36.13
N GLU A 598 -3.11 -4.85 36.93
CA GLU A 598 -2.02 -3.96 36.55
C GLU A 598 -1.35 -4.49 35.30
N ILE A 599 -1.15 -3.61 34.30
CA ILE A 599 -0.34 -3.90 33.12
C ILE A 599 1.03 -3.30 33.28
N LYS A 600 2.02 -3.99 32.73
CA LYS A 600 3.41 -3.57 32.81
C LYS A 600 4.02 -3.51 31.40
N PRO A 601 4.97 -2.63 31.13
CA PRO A 601 5.70 -2.65 29.89
C PRO A 601 6.45 -3.97 29.77
N ALA A 602 6.35 -4.62 28.62
CA ALA A 602 7.14 -5.81 28.32
C ALA A 602 8.48 -5.42 27.68
N ARG A 603 9.50 -6.25 27.90
CA ARG A 603 10.74 -6.20 27.11
C ARG A 603 10.46 -6.94 25.80
N ILE A 604 10.39 -6.20 24.69
CA ILE A 604 9.94 -6.72 23.40
C ILE A 604 11.15 -6.92 22.50
N GLY A 605 11.26 -8.13 21.91
CA GLY A 605 12.20 -8.42 20.84
C GLY A 605 11.46 -8.61 19.51
N LEU A 606 11.80 -7.81 18.51
CA LEU A 606 11.27 -7.94 17.16
C LEU A 606 12.31 -8.59 16.26
N TYR A 607 12.01 -9.77 15.76
CA TYR A 607 12.91 -10.52 14.89
C TYR A 607 13.17 -9.83 13.56
N ASP A 608 14.43 -9.79 13.16
CA ASP A 608 14.90 -9.33 11.87
C ASP A 608 16.11 -10.17 11.41
N TYR A 609 16.59 -9.98 10.18
CA TYR A 609 17.70 -10.72 9.60
C TYR A 609 18.56 -9.81 8.72
N TYR A 610 19.74 -10.31 8.34
CA TYR A 610 20.66 -9.60 7.44
C TYR A 610 19.97 -9.30 6.10
N GLY A 611 19.99 -8.03 5.68
CA GLY A 611 19.25 -7.54 4.52
C GLY A 611 17.92 -6.87 4.90
N GLY A 612 17.40 -7.14 6.09
CA GLY A 612 16.16 -6.57 6.62
C GLY A 612 14.88 -7.23 6.10
N SER A 613 13.88 -7.31 6.97
CA SER A 613 12.54 -7.78 6.68
C SER A 613 11.58 -6.61 6.52
N MET A 614 10.91 -6.45 5.38
CA MET A 614 9.90 -5.39 5.17
C MET A 614 8.72 -5.50 6.15
N PRO A 615 8.10 -6.68 6.38
CA PRO A 615 7.04 -6.80 7.40
C PRO A 615 7.51 -6.45 8.82
N SER A 616 8.74 -6.84 9.19
CA SER A 616 9.35 -6.43 10.45
C SER A 616 9.58 -4.91 10.49
N GLY A 617 10.03 -4.33 9.40
CA GLY A 617 10.25 -2.90 9.27
C GLY A 617 8.97 -2.08 9.38
N TRP A 618 7.88 -2.49 8.73
CA TRP A 618 6.56 -1.90 8.92
C TRP A 618 6.09 -2.01 10.38
N THR A 619 6.31 -3.16 11.00
CA THR A 619 5.96 -3.36 12.42
C THR A 619 6.81 -2.45 13.32
N ARG A 620 8.10 -2.25 13.01
CA ARG A 620 8.97 -1.27 13.67
C ARG A 620 8.38 0.14 13.63
N TRP A 621 7.97 0.56 12.44
CA TRP A 621 7.34 1.86 12.26
C TRP A 621 6.06 1.99 13.10
N ILE A 622 5.17 0.99 13.06
CA ILE A 622 3.95 0.98 13.89
C ILE A 622 4.29 1.09 15.37
N MET A 623 5.24 0.30 15.86
CA MET A 623 5.61 0.32 17.28
C MET A 623 6.17 1.68 17.71
N GLU A 624 6.96 2.33 16.86
CA GLU A 624 7.47 3.69 17.11
C GLU A 624 6.32 4.72 17.11
N GLN A 625 5.38 4.65 16.16
CA GLN A 625 4.22 5.55 16.13
C GLN A 625 3.31 5.43 17.37
N PHE A 626 3.21 4.22 17.93
CA PHE A 626 2.39 3.95 19.12
C PHE A 626 3.22 3.86 20.42
N HIS A 627 4.44 4.35 20.38
CA HIS A 627 5.35 4.50 21.53
C HIS A 627 5.69 3.21 22.29
N PHE A 628 5.70 2.06 21.63
CA PHE A 628 6.22 0.82 22.20
C PHE A 628 7.75 0.79 22.12
N ASP A 629 8.40 0.48 23.25
CA ASP A 629 9.85 0.23 23.27
C ASP A 629 10.13 -1.21 22.85
N PHE A 630 11.10 -1.42 21.97
CA PHE A 630 11.51 -2.73 21.49
C PHE A 630 12.99 -2.79 21.12
N ALA A 631 13.52 -4.01 20.99
CA ALA A 631 14.84 -4.27 20.42
C ALA A 631 14.70 -5.14 19.17
N GLN A 632 15.55 -4.91 18.16
CA GLN A 632 15.67 -5.86 17.04
C GLN A 632 16.47 -7.08 17.49
N VAL A 633 16.01 -8.27 17.16
CA VAL A 633 16.61 -9.55 17.52
C VAL A 633 16.99 -10.33 16.28
N PHE A 634 18.23 -10.80 16.22
CA PHE A 634 18.79 -11.48 15.06
C PHE A 634 19.06 -12.97 15.36
N PRO A 635 19.24 -13.82 14.31
CA PRO A 635 19.41 -15.26 14.47
C PRO A 635 20.48 -15.67 15.49
N MET A 636 21.64 -15.02 15.50
CA MET A 636 22.73 -15.33 16.44
C MET A 636 22.32 -15.15 17.90
N GLU A 637 21.50 -14.16 18.17
CA GLU A 637 21.00 -13.92 19.54
C GLU A 637 19.97 -14.96 19.97
N ILE A 638 19.12 -15.37 19.06
CA ILE A 638 18.16 -16.48 19.30
C ILE A 638 18.92 -17.77 19.61
N ASP A 639 19.91 -18.11 18.78
CA ASP A 639 20.72 -19.31 18.93
C ASP A 639 21.54 -19.32 20.24
N GLY A 640 21.96 -18.13 20.70
CA GLY A 640 22.67 -17.97 21.97
C GLY A 640 21.84 -18.32 23.21
N GLY A 641 20.52 -18.39 23.09
CA GLY A 641 19.62 -18.74 24.20
C GLY A 641 19.49 -17.64 25.27
N ASN A 642 19.10 -18.03 26.49
CA ASN A 642 18.84 -17.14 27.64
C ASN A 642 17.86 -15.99 27.30
N LEU A 643 16.92 -16.23 26.41
CA LEU A 643 15.99 -15.22 25.89
C LEU A 643 15.10 -14.60 26.98
N ALA A 644 14.71 -15.38 28.00
CA ALA A 644 13.88 -14.91 29.11
C ALA A 644 14.57 -13.89 30.03
N GLU A 645 15.90 -13.84 30.01
CA GLU A 645 16.66 -12.81 30.74
C GLU A 645 16.55 -11.45 30.07
N LYS A 646 16.34 -11.43 28.74
CA LYS A 646 16.31 -10.22 27.92
C LYS A 646 14.90 -9.79 27.53
N TYR A 647 14.02 -10.76 27.23
CA TYR A 647 12.72 -10.51 26.64
C TYR A 647 11.59 -11.15 27.44
N ASP A 648 10.43 -10.52 27.38
CA ASP A 648 9.15 -11.05 27.85
C ASP A 648 8.29 -11.46 26.66
N VAL A 649 8.42 -10.75 25.53
CA VAL A 649 7.68 -10.96 24.28
C VAL A 649 8.65 -11.00 23.11
N LEU A 650 8.49 -11.99 22.22
CA LEU A 650 9.18 -12.03 20.93
C LEU A 650 8.15 -11.97 19.79
N LEU A 651 8.46 -11.14 18.79
CA LEU A 651 7.64 -10.94 17.59
C LEU A 651 8.36 -11.51 16.36
N PHE A 652 7.64 -12.34 15.59
CA PHE A 652 8.09 -12.85 14.30
C PHE A 652 7.03 -12.53 13.24
N ILE A 653 7.31 -11.57 12.39
CA ILE A 653 6.36 -11.10 11.36
C ILE A 653 6.92 -11.43 9.97
N GLY A 654 6.16 -12.18 9.20
CA GLY A 654 6.55 -12.55 7.84
C GLY A 654 7.55 -13.71 7.75
N PRO A 655 8.52 -13.67 6.81
CA PRO A 655 9.46 -14.76 6.56
C PRO A 655 10.57 -14.84 7.62
N GLY A 656 11.33 -15.93 7.57
CA GLY A 656 12.53 -16.16 8.41
C GLY A 656 12.44 -17.38 9.31
N MET A 657 11.24 -17.91 9.60
CA MET A 657 11.06 -19.18 10.29
C MET A 657 11.44 -20.33 9.36
N PRO A 658 12.11 -21.42 9.84
CA PRO A 658 12.43 -22.57 9.01
C PRO A 658 11.18 -23.14 8.31
N GLY A 659 11.28 -23.49 7.02
CA GLY A 659 10.16 -23.99 6.22
C GLY A 659 9.13 -22.95 5.78
N ALA A 660 9.29 -21.68 6.16
CA ALA A 660 8.34 -20.60 5.85
C ALA A 660 8.51 -19.93 4.47
N GLY A 661 9.29 -20.52 3.57
CA GLY A 661 9.62 -19.89 2.28
C GLY A 661 10.59 -18.70 2.40
N GLY A 662 11.29 -18.36 1.31
CA GLY A 662 12.21 -17.23 1.26
C GLY A 662 11.47 -15.91 1.02
N GLY A 663 11.66 -14.90 1.88
CA GLY A 663 11.28 -13.53 1.59
C GLY A 663 12.33 -12.79 0.73
N TYR A 664 12.01 -11.58 0.29
CA TYR A 664 12.97 -10.63 -0.28
C TYR A 664 14.13 -10.46 0.72
N GLY A 665 15.38 -10.74 0.30
CA GLY A 665 16.54 -10.66 1.19
C GLY A 665 17.01 -12.00 1.80
N ALA A 666 16.26 -13.10 1.65
CA ALA A 666 16.66 -14.43 2.10
C ALA A 666 17.79 -15.08 1.23
N GLY A 667 18.50 -14.30 0.41
CA GLY A 667 19.61 -14.73 -0.43
C GLY A 667 20.81 -15.32 0.34
N ALA A 668 21.84 -15.74 -0.38
CA ALA A 668 23.09 -16.19 0.23
C ALA A 668 23.69 -15.08 1.10
N GLN A 669 23.93 -15.37 2.38
CA GLN A 669 24.56 -14.41 3.28
C GLN A 669 26.05 -14.25 2.98
N PRO A 670 26.61 -13.04 3.15
CA PRO A 670 28.03 -12.82 2.96
C PRO A 670 28.83 -13.56 4.05
N LYS A 671 30.09 -13.79 3.76
CA LYS A 671 31.02 -14.25 4.78
C LYS A 671 31.32 -13.11 5.78
N LYS A 672 31.60 -13.49 7.02
CA LYS A 672 31.85 -12.53 8.10
C LYS A 672 33.01 -11.59 7.79
N GLU A 673 34.05 -12.09 7.14
CA GLU A 673 35.24 -11.35 6.71
C GLU A 673 34.98 -10.32 5.60
N ASP A 674 33.88 -10.47 4.84
CA ASP A 674 33.56 -9.59 3.70
C ASP A 674 32.73 -8.37 4.11
N ILE A 675 32.29 -8.30 5.37
CA ILE A 675 31.41 -7.22 5.85
C ILE A 675 31.97 -6.56 7.11
N PRO A 676 31.61 -5.28 7.38
CA PRO A 676 32.00 -4.58 8.59
C PRO A 676 31.52 -5.28 9.87
N ALA A 677 32.37 -5.25 10.92
CA ALA A 677 32.11 -5.91 12.20
C ALA A 677 30.77 -5.51 12.86
N LYS A 678 30.31 -4.27 12.65
CA LYS A 678 29.05 -3.79 13.20
C LYS A 678 27.80 -4.55 12.69
N TYR A 679 27.90 -5.28 11.58
CA TYR A 679 26.82 -6.08 11.01
C TYR A 679 26.96 -7.60 11.29
N HIS A 680 28.05 -8.04 11.95
CA HIS A 680 28.28 -9.46 12.19
C HIS A 680 27.16 -10.13 13.01
N HIS A 681 26.57 -9.39 13.94
CA HIS A 681 25.48 -9.87 14.79
C HIS A 681 24.17 -10.17 14.03
N MET A 682 24.03 -9.62 12.81
CA MET A 682 22.84 -9.79 11.97
C MET A 682 22.90 -11.09 11.12
N LEU A 683 24.08 -11.70 11.03
CA LEU A 683 24.28 -12.91 10.23
C LEU A 683 23.59 -14.12 10.86
N GLY A 684 23.41 -15.15 10.04
CA GLY A 684 22.78 -16.41 10.44
C GLY A 684 21.33 -16.52 9.94
N ARG A 685 20.76 -17.68 10.20
CA ARG A 685 19.36 -18.01 9.90
C ARG A 685 18.81 -18.83 11.04
N LEU A 686 17.53 -18.72 11.29
CA LEU A 686 16.85 -19.62 12.22
C LEU A 686 16.89 -21.05 11.66
N THR A 687 17.21 -22.02 12.53
CA THR A 687 17.30 -23.42 12.18
C THR A 687 16.48 -24.28 13.13
N VAL A 688 16.08 -25.46 12.65
CA VAL A 688 15.27 -26.39 13.45
C VAL A 688 16.05 -26.95 14.63
N ASP A 689 17.33 -27.16 14.45
CA ASP A 689 18.23 -27.80 15.42
C ASP A 689 18.77 -26.85 16.49
N LYS A 690 18.89 -25.55 16.22
CA LYS A 690 19.46 -24.56 17.16
C LYS A 690 18.40 -23.59 17.67
N SER A 691 17.72 -22.90 16.75
CA SER A 691 16.83 -21.79 17.10
C SER A 691 15.52 -22.26 17.72
N ILE A 692 14.89 -23.31 17.13
CA ILE A 692 13.59 -23.80 17.64
C ILE A 692 13.65 -24.27 19.08
N PRO A 693 14.67 -25.04 19.53
CA PRO A 693 14.80 -25.42 20.94
C PRO A 693 14.88 -24.22 21.90
N GLN A 694 15.53 -23.12 21.50
CA GLN A 694 15.64 -21.91 22.32
C GLN A 694 14.28 -21.19 22.43
N LEU A 695 13.53 -21.10 21.32
CA LEU A 695 12.18 -20.53 21.30
C LEU A 695 11.21 -21.37 22.16
N LYS A 696 11.31 -22.70 22.06
CA LYS A 696 10.53 -23.63 22.90
C LYS A 696 10.84 -23.41 24.37
N LYS A 697 12.13 -23.37 24.75
CA LYS A 697 12.58 -23.10 26.11
C LYS A 697 12.08 -21.76 26.65
N PHE A 698 12.08 -20.73 25.79
CA PHE A 698 11.57 -19.41 26.13
C PHE A 698 10.07 -19.44 26.48
N LEU A 699 9.25 -20.12 25.65
CA LEU A 699 7.82 -20.33 25.91
C LEU A 699 7.61 -21.17 27.17
N GLU A 700 8.30 -22.29 27.32
CA GLU A 700 8.17 -23.18 28.52
C GLU A 700 8.51 -22.42 29.81
N GLY A 701 9.43 -21.45 29.74
CA GLY A 701 9.79 -20.58 30.85
C GLY A 701 8.79 -19.49 31.21
N GLY A 702 7.76 -19.26 30.39
CA GLY A 702 6.73 -18.24 30.57
C GLY A 702 6.82 -17.04 29.65
N GLY A 703 7.72 -17.07 28.65
CA GLY A 703 7.79 -16.06 27.60
C GLY A 703 6.59 -16.13 26.67
N GLN A 704 6.35 -15.07 25.95
CA GLN A 704 5.28 -14.94 24.96
C GLN A 704 5.85 -14.75 23.55
N ILE A 705 5.30 -15.47 22.57
CA ILE A 705 5.67 -15.31 21.18
C ILE A 705 4.42 -14.96 20.36
N LEU A 706 4.52 -13.93 19.54
CA LEU A 706 3.54 -13.58 18.51
C LEU A 706 4.15 -13.85 17.14
N THR A 707 3.42 -14.59 16.30
CA THR A 707 3.82 -14.88 14.92
C THR A 707 2.74 -14.41 13.95
N ALA A 708 3.13 -13.84 12.82
CA ALA A 708 2.20 -13.47 11.76
C ALA A 708 2.71 -13.95 10.38
N GLY A 709 1.76 -14.30 9.50
CA GLY A 709 2.08 -14.78 8.17
C GLY A 709 2.87 -16.10 8.19
N ALA A 710 3.91 -16.16 7.39
CA ALA A 710 4.75 -17.34 7.26
C ALA A 710 5.45 -17.78 8.58
N ALA A 711 5.67 -16.84 9.50
CA ALA A 711 6.27 -17.17 10.81
C ALA A 711 5.40 -18.11 11.68
N THR A 712 4.11 -18.26 11.38
CA THR A 712 3.21 -19.21 12.06
C THR A 712 3.64 -20.68 11.90
N ALA A 713 4.56 -20.98 10.98
CA ALA A 713 5.22 -22.29 10.85
C ALA A 713 5.88 -22.76 12.17
N LEU A 714 6.19 -21.83 13.09
CA LEU A 714 6.67 -22.17 14.44
C LEU A 714 5.74 -23.16 15.16
N ALA A 715 4.41 -23.05 14.98
CA ALA A 715 3.45 -23.95 15.59
C ALA A 715 3.72 -25.44 15.23
N SER A 716 4.02 -25.71 13.97
CA SER A 716 4.38 -27.05 13.50
C SER A 716 5.71 -27.53 14.11
N HIS A 717 6.71 -26.65 14.19
CA HIS A 717 8.00 -26.99 14.81
C HIS A 717 7.89 -27.28 16.32
N LEU A 718 6.90 -26.70 16.99
CA LEU A 718 6.60 -26.98 18.39
C LEU A 718 5.77 -28.27 18.57
N GLY A 719 5.36 -28.92 17.48
CA GLY A 719 4.55 -30.14 17.52
C GLY A 719 3.11 -29.89 17.95
N LEU A 720 2.58 -28.68 17.75
CA LEU A 720 1.18 -28.36 18.08
C LEU A 720 0.23 -29.06 17.09
N PRO A 721 -0.94 -29.57 17.55
CA PRO A 721 -1.90 -30.26 16.71
C PRO A 721 -2.74 -29.29 15.85
N VAL A 722 -2.03 -28.56 15.01
CA VAL A 722 -2.55 -27.57 14.07
C VAL A 722 -2.06 -27.92 12.67
N SER A 723 -2.96 -27.98 11.71
CA SER A 723 -2.66 -28.31 10.32
C SER A 723 -3.19 -27.23 9.34
N ASN A 724 -2.76 -27.31 8.09
CA ASN A 724 -3.30 -26.46 7.03
C ASN A 724 -4.77 -26.82 6.76
N ALA A 725 -5.64 -25.82 6.73
CA ALA A 725 -7.05 -26.00 6.40
C ALA A 725 -7.30 -26.10 4.88
N LEU A 726 -6.38 -25.57 4.07
CA LEU A 726 -6.50 -25.42 2.61
C LEU A 726 -5.94 -26.66 1.89
N VAL A 727 -6.58 -27.80 2.16
CA VAL A 727 -6.16 -29.10 1.62
C VAL A 727 -7.33 -29.86 1.02
N GLU A 728 -7.03 -30.78 0.11
CA GLU A 728 -7.95 -31.78 -0.43
C GLU A 728 -7.39 -33.18 -0.21
N ILE A 729 -8.25 -34.19 -0.23
CA ILE A 729 -7.84 -35.58 -0.13
C ILE A 729 -7.67 -36.15 -1.55
N VAL A 730 -6.41 -36.47 -1.90
CA VAL A 730 -6.08 -37.11 -3.17
C VAL A 730 -5.43 -38.46 -2.87
N ASN A 731 -6.03 -39.53 -3.34
CA ASN A 731 -5.56 -40.91 -3.08
C ASN A 731 -5.32 -41.21 -1.58
N GLY A 732 -6.23 -40.75 -0.71
CA GLY A 732 -6.17 -40.94 0.72
C GLY A 732 -5.13 -40.09 1.47
N LYS A 733 -4.47 -39.16 0.81
CA LYS A 733 -3.48 -38.23 1.39
C LYS A 733 -3.95 -36.79 1.26
N GLU A 734 -3.65 -36.00 2.27
CA GLU A 734 -3.85 -34.56 2.22
C GLU A 734 -2.85 -33.91 1.25
N ARG A 735 -3.35 -33.05 0.38
CA ARG A 735 -2.58 -32.24 -0.55
C ARG A 735 -3.10 -30.81 -0.50
N SER A 736 -2.20 -29.83 -0.53
CA SER A 736 -2.59 -28.42 -0.65
C SER A 736 -3.40 -28.18 -1.94
N LEU A 737 -4.40 -27.32 -1.85
CA LEU A 737 -5.20 -26.89 -3.00
C LEU A 737 -4.29 -26.26 -4.06
N THR A 738 -4.56 -26.56 -5.32
CA THR A 738 -3.86 -25.98 -6.47
C THR A 738 -4.44 -24.62 -6.87
N GLY A 739 -3.68 -23.79 -7.59
CA GLY A 739 -4.07 -22.42 -7.95
C GLY A 739 -5.34 -22.31 -8.79
N ASP A 740 -5.68 -23.36 -9.56
CA ASP A 740 -6.92 -23.49 -10.30
C ASP A 740 -8.16 -23.71 -9.41
N LYS A 741 -7.97 -24.18 -8.17
CA LYS A 741 -9.03 -24.42 -7.18
C LYS A 741 -9.11 -23.32 -6.12
N TYR A 742 -7.98 -22.78 -5.73
CA TYR A 742 -7.90 -21.78 -4.67
C TYR A 742 -6.78 -20.77 -4.94
N TYR A 743 -7.16 -19.49 -5.05
CA TYR A 743 -6.21 -18.41 -5.26
C TYR A 743 -6.76 -17.06 -4.74
N ILE A 744 -6.09 -16.47 -3.76
CA ILE A 744 -6.45 -15.17 -3.16
C ILE A 744 -5.20 -14.30 -3.06
N PRO A 745 -4.88 -13.53 -4.11
CA PRO A 745 -3.59 -12.83 -4.26
C PRO A 745 -3.60 -11.40 -3.71
N GLY A 746 -3.85 -11.22 -2.43
CA GLY A 746 -3.95 -9.88 -1.85
C GLY A 746 -5.34 -9.28 -2.04
N SER A 747 -6.22 -9.55 -1.07
CA SER A 747 -7.61 -9.09 -1.03
C SER A 747 -8.03 -8.83 0.40
N VAL A 748 -9.09 -8.04 0.60
CA VAL A 748 -9.66 -7.81 1.93
C VAL A 748 -10.79 -8.81 2.17
N LEU A 749 -10.68 -9.58 3.26
CA LEU A 749 -11.66 -10.59 3.68
C LEU A 749 -12.24 -10.26 5.05
N GLU A 750 -13.51 -10.59 5.29
CA GLU A 750 -14.15 -10.51 6.61
C GLU A 750 -13.86 -11.79 7.42
N MET A 751 -13.39 -11.64 8.65
CA MET A 751 -13.26 -12.72 9.62
C MET A 751 -14.12 -12.46 10.87
N GLN A 752 -14.53 -13.54 11.54
CA GLN A 752 -15.13 -13.51 12.88
C GLN A 752 -14.01 -13.42 13.92
N VAL A 753 -14.26 -12.72 15.02
CA VAL A 753 -13.29 -12.47 16.09
C VAL A 753 -13.89 -12.88 17.44
N ASP A 754 -13.17 -13.66 18.23
CA ASP A 754 -13.52 -13.94 19.63
C ASP A 754 -13.19 -12.72 20.50
N THR A 755 -14.18 -11.88 20.74
CA THR A 755 -14.05 -10.65 21.54
C THR A 755 -13.83 -10.89 23.03
N ALA A 756 -14.01 -12.12 23.52
CA ALA A 756 -13.76 -12.50 24.91
C ALA A 756 -12.26 -12.78 25.18
N ALA A 757 -11.51 -13.11 24.14
CA ALA A 757 -10.08 -13.33 24.24
C ALA A 757 -9.33 -12.00 24.50
N SER A 758 -8.44 -11.98 25.48
CA SER A 758 -7.73 -10.75 25.88
C SER A 758 -6.88 -10.12 24.78
N ILE A 759 -6.38 -10.92 23.85
CA ILE A 759 -5.62 -10.48 22.68
C ILE A 759 -6.50 -9.66 21.71
N ASN A 760 -7.81 -9.83 21.76
CA ASN A 760 -8.78 -9.16 20.90
C ASN A 760 -9.55 -8.03 21.61
N TYR A 761 -9.16 -7.64 22.81
CA TYR A 761 -9.84 -6.53 23.50
C TYR A 761 -9.85 -5.25 22.64
N GLY A 762 -11.00 -4.62 22.55
CA GLY A 762 -11.24 -3.46 21.70
C GLY A 762 -11.61 -3.78 20.25
N MET A 763 -11.57 -5.07 19.85
CA MET A 763 -12.07 -5.50 18.55
C MET A 763 -13.59 -5.67 18.57
N GLY A 764 -14.22 -5.48 17.40
CA GLY A 764 -15.59 -5.91 17.14
C GLY A 764 -15.68 -7.42 16.89
N PRO A 765 -16.92 -7.98 16.80
CA PRO A 765 -17.12 -9.40 16.50
C PRO A 765 -16.72 -9.81 15.09
N LYS A 766 -16.46 -8.85 14.22
CA LYS A 766 -15.97 -9.00 12.85
C LYS A 766 -14.84 -8.01 12.60
N ALA A 767 -13.92 -8.38 11.74
CA ALA A 767 -12.86 -7.51 11.26
C ALA A 767 -12.55 -7.79 9.79
N ASP A 768 -12.19 -6.74 9.07
CA ASP A 768 -11.62 -6.83 7.74
C ASP A 768 -10.11 -7.05 7.84
N ILE A 769 -9.61 -8.03 7.11
CA ILE A 769 -8.19 -8.43 7.15
C ILE A 769 -7.60 -8.52 5.75
N MET A 770 -6.40 -7.98 5.56
CA MET A 770 -5.64 -8.20 4.35
C MET A 770 -5.16 -9.63 4.26
N PHE A 771 -5.52 -10.32 3.20
CA PHE A 771 -5.24 -11.73 2.99
C PHE A 771 -4.56 -11.97 1.65
N SER A 772 -3.36 -12.53 1.67
CA SER A 772 -2.57 -12.82 0.45
C SER A 772 -2.05 -14.26 0.52
N ASN A 773 -2.88 -15.22 0.09
CA ASN A 773 -2.58 -16.65 0.23
C ASN A 773 -2.03 -17.00 1.63
N SER A 774 -2.57 -16.29 2.64
CA SER A 774 -2.12 -16.39 4.03
C SER A 774 -2.42 -17.76 4.62
N PRO A 775 -1.69 -18.23 5.63
CA PRO A 775 -1.99 -19.47 6.35
C PRO A 775 -3.39 -19.45 6.93
N VAL A 776 -4.10 -20.57 6.78
CA VAL A 776 -5.40 -20.85 7.41
C VAL A 776 -5.29 -22.19 8.11
N PHE A 777 -5.74 -22.24 9.36
CA PHE A 777 -5.49 -23.37 10.24
C PHE A 777 -6.74 -24.21 10.44
N ARG A 778 -6.52 -25.52 10.58
CA ARG A 778 -7.46 -26.49 11.11
C ARG A 778 -6.90 -27.00 12.45
N LEU A 779 -7.66 -26.76 13.51
CA LEU A 779 -7.34 -27.28 14.83
C LEU A 779 -7.85 -28.72 14.94
N SER A 780 -7.04 -29.62 15.48
CA SER A 780 -7.51 -31.01 15.73
C SER A 780 -8.56 -31.05 16.85
N PRO A 781 -9.37 -32.10 16.94
CA PRO A 781 -10.35 -32.23 18.03
C PRO A 781 -9.74 -32.16 19.43
N GLU A 782 -8.48 -32.57 19.59
CA GLU A 782 -7.77 -32.57 20.87
C GLU A 782 -7.17 -31.20 21.23
N ALA A 783 -7.12 -30.27 20.29
CA ALA A 783 -6.44 -28.99 20.45
C ALA A 783 -6.92 -28.22 21.69
N GLY A 784 -8.23 -28.21 21.95
CA GLY A 784 -8.81 -27.57 23.14
C GLY A 784 -8.28 -28.13 24.45
N ASN A 785 -8.10 -29.44 24.55
CA ASN A 785 -7.57 -30.10 25.72
C ASN A 785 -6.09 -29.78 25.98
N LEU A 786 -5.38 -29.35 24.92
CA LEU A 786 -3.99 -28.93 24.95
C LEU A 786 -3.84 -27.41 25.08
N GLY A 787 -4.93 -26.69 25.40
CA GLY A 787 -4.89 -25.24 25.60
C GLY A 787 -4.78 -24.42 24.33
N ILE A 788 -5.15 -24.98 23.17
CA ILE A 788 -5.18 -24.26 21.89
C ILE A 788 -6.61 -23.78 21.65
N LYS A 789 -6.77 -22.47 21.39
CA LYS A 789 -8.07 -21.83 21.19
C LYS A 789 -8.07 -20.99 19.94
N PRO A 790 -9.13 -21.05 19.11
CA PRO A 790 -9.27 -20.11 18.00
C PRO A 790 -9.52 -18.70 18.55
N LEU A 791 -8.93 -17.72 17.91
CA LEU A 791 -9.07 -16.29 18.21
C LEU A 791 -9.85 -15.57 17.12
N ALA A 792 -9.72 -16.04 15.87
CA ALA A 792 -10.47 -15.55 14.73
C ALA A 792 -10.58 -16.64 13.65
N TRP A 793 -11.65 -16.58 12.83
CA TRP A 793 -11.94 -17.59 11.80
C TRP A 793 -12.86 -17.04 10.70
N PHE A 794 -12.93 -17.74 9.56
CA PHE A 794 -13.90 -17.42 8.51
C PHE A 794 -15.27 -18.04 8.82
N GLY A 795 -16.29 -17.20 9.05
CA GLY A 795 -17.64 -17.63 9.39
C GLY A 795 -18.54 -17.98 8.21
N THR A 796 -18.16 -17.62 6.98
CA THR A 796 -18.97 -17.73 5.77
C THR A 796 -18.20 -18.39 4.63
N THR A 797 -18.91 -18.84 3.59
CA THR A 797 -18.34 -19.36 2.35
C THR A 797 -17.93 -18.25 1.36
N ALA A 798 -18.27 -17.00 1.65
CA ALA A 798 -18.01 -15.84 0.79
C ALA A 798 -17.52 -14.66 1.63
N PRO A 799 -16.32 -14.77 2.23
CA PRO A 799 -15.76 -13.72 3.08
C PRO A 799 -15.18 -12.52 2.32
N LEU A 800 -15.11 -12.54 0.99
CA LEU A 800 -14.55 -11.46 0.19
C LEU A 800 -15.27 -10.13 0.44
N ARG A 801 -14.49 -9.11 0.79
CA ARG A 801 -14.94 -7.72 0.92
C ARG A 801 -14.46 -6.86 -0.24
N SER A 802 -13.22 -7.08 -0.69
CA SER A 802 -12.60 -6.31 -1.77
C SER A 802 -11.52 -7.12 -2.46
N GLY A 803 -11.47 -7.13 -3.77
CA GLY A 803 -10.44 -7.77 -4.57
C GLY A 803 -10.90 -9.03 -5.30
N TRP A 804 -10.11 -10.09 -5.24
CA TRP A 804 -10.32 -11.36 -5.92
C TRP A 804 -10.09 -12.54 -4.97
N ALA A 805 -11.09 -13.40 -4.86
CA ALA A 805 -11.02 -14.59 -4.00
C ALA A 805 -11.59 -15.82 -4.73
N TRP A 806 -10.76 -16.43 -5.57
CA TRP A 806 -11.09 -17.68 -6.24
C TRP A 806 -11.07 -18.84 -5.24
N GLY A 807 -12.14 -19.65 -5.21
CA GLY A 807 -12.24 -20.77 -4.27
C GLY A 807 -12.42 -20.36 -2.80
N GLN A 808 -12.94 -19.16 -2.52
CA GLN A 808 -13.13 -18.67 -1.14
C GLN A 808 -14.02 -19.55 -0.26
N ASN A 809 -14.87 -20.40 -0.84
CA ASN A 809 -15.68 -21.36 -0.11
C ASN A 809 -14.85 -22.35 0.72
N TYR A 810 -13.62 -22.66 0.34
CA TYR A 810 -12.70 -23.49 1.11
C TYR A 810 -12.25 -22.84 2.42
N LEU A 811 -12.44 -21.53 2.58
CA LEU A 811 -12.10 -20.81 3.81
C LEU A 811 -13.07 -21.06 4.96
N LYS A 812 -14.30 -21.50 4.69
CA LYS A 812 -15.34 -21.66 5.73
C LYS A 812 -14.86 -22.49 6.91
N GLN A 813 -15.00 -21.94 8.12
CA GLN A 813 -14.53 -22.50 9.40
C GLN A 813 -13.00 -22.60 9.54
N GLY A 814 -12.26 -22.16 8.54
CA GLY A 814 -10.80 -22.05 8.65
C GLY A 814 -10.42 -21.01 9.72
N VAL A 815 -9.54 -21.39 10.63
CA VAL A 815 -9.06 -20.53 11.71
C VAL A 815 -7.97 -19.60 11.14
N THR A 816 -8.15 -18.30 11.33
CA THR A 816 -7.17 -17.29 10.88
C THR A 816 -6.18 -16.91 11.96
N ALA A 817 -6.57 -17.07 13.23
CA ALA A 817 -5.70 -16.82 14.37
C ALA A 817 -6.04 -17.77 15.54
N PHE A 818 -5.02 -18.18 16.27
CA PHE A 818 -5.19 -19.01 17.48
C PHE A 818 -4.16 -18.65 18.56
N GLU A 819 -4.48 -18.98 19.82
CA GLU A 819 -3.53 -19.02 20.91
C GLU A 819 -3.23 -20.47 21.30
N ALA A 820 -2.00 -20.72 21.76
CA ALA A 820 -1.60 -22.02 22.31
C ALA A 820 -0.78 -21.84 23.58
N GLN A 821 -1.11 -22.62 24.61
CA GLN A 821 -0.32 -22.70 25.81
C GLN A 821 0.88 -23.63 25.59
N VAL A 822 2.11 -23.16 25.83
CA VAL A 822 3.34 -23.94 25.70
C VAL A 822 4.13 -23.82 27.01
N GLY A 823 4.05 -24.84 27.84
CA GLY A 823 4.58 -24.74 29.20
C GLY A 823 3.87 -23.63 30.01
N LYS A 824 4.65 -22.68 30.52
CA LYS A 824 4.11 -21.50 31.25
C LYS A 824 3.81 -20.30 30.33
N GLY A 825 4.29 -20.31 29.09
CA GLY A 825 4.16 -19.22 28.13
C GLY A 825 3.07 -19.44 27.11
N LYS A 826 2.90 -18.46 26.21
CA LYS A 826 1.87 -18.48 25.16
C LYS A 826 2.47 -18.19 23.78
N LEU A 827 1.97 -18.94 22.81
CA LEU A 827 2.12 -18.64 21.40
C LEU A 827 0.81 -18.04 20.88
N TYR A 828 0.89 -16.90 20.19
CA TYR A 828 -0.17 -16.34 19.37
C TYR A 828 0.23 -16.47 17.91
N ALA A 829 -0.64 -17.03 17.09
CA ALA A 829 -0.39 -17.24 15.68
C ALA A 829 -1.49 -16.58 14.84
N PHE A 830 -1.09 -15.63 13.99
CA PHE A 830 -1.95 -14.90 13.08
C PHE A 830 -1.60 -15.30 11.63
N GLY A 831 -2.47 -16.02 10.94
CA GLY A 831 -2.25 -16.45 9.57
C GLY A 831 -2.08 -15.27 8.63
N PRO A 832 -3.06 -14.35 8.56
CA PRO A 832 -2.88 -13.07 7.85
C PRO A 832 -1.92 -12.12 8.57
N GLU A 833 -1.36 -11.18 7.82
CA GLU A 833 -0.48 -10.14 8.35
C GLU A 833 -1.29 -9.01 8.98
N ILE A 834 -1.47 -9.05 10.31
CA ILE A 834 -2.26 -8.08 11.09
C ILE A 834 -1.67 -6.66 11.12
N THR A 835 -0.46 -6.48 10.62
CA THR A 835 0.27 -5.20 10.56
C THR A 835 0.52 -4.74 9.13
N PHE A 836 -0.16 -5.33 8.16
CA PHE A 836 0.10 -5.17 6.73
C PHE A 836 0.36 -3.73 6.33
N ARG A 837 1.57 -3.44 5.88
CA ARG A 837 2.07 -2.16 5.35
C ARG A 837 1.68 -0.92 6.16
N GLY A 838 1.52 -1.03 7.48
CA GLY A 838 1.05 0.08 8.31
C GLY A 838 -0.34 0.61 7.97
N GLN A 839 -1.13 -0.13 7.19
CA GLN A 839 -2.47 0.24 6.71
C GLN A 839 -3.58 -0.40 7.55
N ALA A 840 -3.34 -1.59 8.08
CA ALA A 840 -4.34 -2.43 8.74
C ALA A 840 -4.66 -1.97 10.18
N HIS A 841 -5.00 -0.70 10.39
CA HIS A 841 -5.34 -0.13 11.70
C HIS A 841 -6.45 -0.87 12.41
N GLY A 842 -7.39 -1.46 11.66
CA GLY A 842 -8.49 -2.26 12.20
C GLY A 842 -8.01 -3.49 12.98
N THR A 843 -6.82 -4.02 12.69
CA THR A 843 -6.25 -5.21 13.34
C THR A 843 -5.04 -4.94 14.24
N PHE A 844 -4.55 -3.71 14.35
CA PHE A 844 -3.40 -3.38 15.22
C PHE A 844 -3.60 -3.77 16.68
N LYS A 845 -4.84 -3.75 17.16
CA LYS A 845 -5.19 -4.16 18.52
C LYS A 845 -4.77 -5.61 18.83
N MET A 846 -4.79 -6.51 17.83
CA MET A 846 -4.31 -7.90 17.98
C MET A 846 -2.80 -7.96 18.27
N LEU A 847 -2.02 -7.01 17.71
CA LEU A 847 -0.62 -6.85 18.08
C LEU A 847 -0.50 -6.20 19.47
N PHE A 848 -1.08 -5.01 19.64
CA PHE A 848 -0.87 -4.19 20.83
C PHE A 848 -1.25 -4.90 22.14
N ASN A 849 -2.36 -5.63 22.14
CA ASN A 849 -2.80 -6.39 23.31
C ASN A 849 -1.79 -7.46 23.74
N GLY A 850 -0.99 -7.98 22.81
CA GLY A 850 0.05 -8.94 23.06
C GLY A 850 1.39 -8.34 23.51
N LEU A 851 1.51 -7.05 23.64
CA LEU A 851 2.78 -6.36 23.96
C LEU A 851 2.88 -5.89 25.41
N TYR A 852 1.94 -6.26 26.29
CA TYR A 852 1.97 -5.97 27.71
C TYR A 852 2.14 -7.25 28.56
N LYS A 853 2.67 -7.07 29.78
CA LYS A 853 2.90 -8.12 30.77
C LYS A 853 1.90 -8.04 31.93
#